data_8717e78bb0631442c79c2d80996b5d0d
#
_entry.id   8717e78bb0631442c79c2d80996b5d0d
#
_cell.length_a   1.000
_cell.length_b   1.000
_cell.length_c   1.000
_cell.angle_alpha   90.00
_cell.angle_beta   90.00
_cell.angle_gamma   90.00
#
_symmetry.space_group_name_H-M   'P 1'
#
loop_
_entity.id
_entity.type
_entity.pdbx_description
1 polymer ?
#
loop_
_entity_poly.entity_id
_entity_poly.type
_entity_poly.pdbx_seq_one_letter_code
_entity_poly.pdbx_strand_id
1 'polypeptide(L)'
;MLARSPFSPGFVVLHGNRIEDLATVALDWLARHPLGPLDEETLLVPSSGMAEWLKAAMAEQLGVAAGFRIELPAQFTWRAWRAVLGAAAVPAASPLDKGPLTWWLMRRLPELAAHAEFAPLAGFLAVDPSPLRRLELARRLADLFDQYQVYRPDWLDDWAAGRNRLRRRAGETGAEPLPAGQAWQPALWRALVAELSGRAEAGEPVAAPRPLLHRRFIAALKARDAGHPPPGLPPRLLLFGTTHLPHTTLEALGELSRHIPVLLAVPDPSSHPWALEASDDPAGHPLLQAWGRQGRDFLRQLAVWDSGRERAEQLGLARTDLFDEAPVRSALDQVQARMRDLIPPPPPNEPLPWPNGDRSLVFHQAHGPLREVELLHDQLLDAFARREFEPRDVVVMVPDIERFAPAIAAVFGRFAPGQSRHIPWGLADRRERGRHPLLRSLEALLQVRERRFTHSELHDWLATPAVATRWGLADADVEQLGTWMAGAGVRWGLHEAQRAALGLQAAGAVGTWRFALDRLLLGYATGALPPGAEPPGGEPGLDPWPEVAGVDAALLGTLADALARLDAWWAEAGSPRPPAAWLPELRALLTAMFSASDDREKSLLALLDEALQAWVATCEAAGFAEPVGLDLVREAWLAGVDEAGGGRFRAGGVTFCTLLPLRAIP
;
A
#
# COMPACT_ATOMS: atom_id res chain seq x y z
N MET A 1 -8.17 34.74 -12.50
CA MET A 1 -9.63 34.58 -12.35
C MET A 1 -9.93 33.16 -12.77
N LEU A 2 -10.26 32.25 -11.86
CA LEU A 2 -10.70 30.90 -12.21
C LEU A 2 -11.97 31.02 -13.06
N ALA A 3 -12.01 30.35 -14.22
CA ALA A 3 -13.22 30.28 -15.03
C ALA A 3 -14.33 29.67 -14.16
N ARG A 4 -15.44 30.37 -14.00
CA ARG A 4 -16.61 29.83 -13.32
C ARG A 4 -17.17 28.71 -14.18
N SER A 5 -17.50 27.59 -13.57
CA SER A 5 -18.28 26.54 -14.25
C SER A 5 -19.53 27.20 -14.88
N PRO A 6 -19.88 26.87 -16.12
CA PRO A 6 -21.11 27.38 -16.74
C PRO A 6 -22.36 26.90 -16.05
N PHE A 7 -22.24 25.95 -15.11
CA PHE A 7 -23.36 25.34 -14.41
C PHE A 7 -23.60 25.93 -13.03
N SER A 8 -24.86 25.95 -12.65
CA SER A 8 -25.28 26.30 -11.28
C SER A 8 -24.78 25.26 -10.30
N PRO A 9 -24.45 25.66 -9.07
CA PRO A 9 -24.15 24.72 -8.00
C PRO A 9 -25.25 23.68 -7.79
N GLY A 10 -24.89 22.48 -7.38
CA GLY A 10 -25.83 21.39 -7.11
C GLY A 10 -25.13 20.06 -6.96
N PHE A 11 -25.84 19.09 -6.39
CA PHE A 11 -25.38 17.72 -6.18
C PHE A 11 -26.23 16.78 -7.02
N VAL A 12 -25.61 16.03 -7.93
CA VAL A 12 -26.30 15.12 -8.83
C VAL A 12 -25.66 13.76 -8.78
N VAL A 13 -26.47 12.71 -8.73
CA VAL A 13 -26.05 11.32 -8.76
C VAL A 13 -26.49 10.68 -10.08
N LEU A 14 -25.53 10.08 -10.78
CA LEU A 14 -25.76 9.20 -11.92
C LEU A 14 -25.73 7.75 -11.41
N HIS A 15 -26.82 7.04 -11.57
CA HIS A 15 -26.92 5.62 -11.22
C HIS A 15 -26.81 4.77 -12.47
N GLY A 16 -26.11 3.64 -12.37
CA GLY A 16 -26.03 2.68 -13.47
C GLY A 16 -25.42 1.36 -13.05
N ASN A 17 -25.85 0.28 -13.69
CA ASN A 17 -25.36 -1.07 -13.42
C ASN A 17 -24.08 -1.42 -14.21
N ARG A 18 -23.66 -0.56 -15.15
CA ARG A 18 -22.41 -0.70 -15.91
C ARG A 18 -21.55 0.55 -15.73
N ILE A 19 -20.35 0.33 -15.23
CA ILE A 19 -19.44 1.44 -14.92
C ILE A 19 -18.87 2.09 -16.19
N GLU A 20 -18.77 1.33 -17.29
CA GLU A 20 -18.36 1.80 -18.60
C GLU A 20 -19.36 2.83 -19.18
N ASP A 21 -20.66 2.57 -19.00
CA ASP A 21 -21.72 3.48 -19.43
C ASP A 21 -21.71 4.77 -18.60
N LEU A 22 -21.47 4.64 -17.29
CA LEU A 22 -21.27 5.77 -16.39
C LEU A 22 -20.06 6.62 -16.81
N ALA A 23 -18.94 5.96 -17.19
CA ALA A 23 -17.76 6.66 -17.69
C ALA A 23 -18.04 7.37 -19.01
N THR A 24 -18.66 6.69 -19.97
CA THR A 24 -19.00 7.25 -21.28
C THR A 24 -19.84 8.52 -21.13
N VAL A 25 -20.88 8.49 -20.30
CA VAL A 25 -21.74 9.67 -20.09
C VAL A 25 -21.02 10.78 -19.35
N ALA A 26 -20.24 10.45 -18.31
CA ALA A 26 -19.50 11.44 -17.55
C ALA A 26 -18.40 12.12 -18.40
N LEU A 27 -17.65 11.35 -19.18
CA LEU A 27 -16.59 11.88 -20.05
C LEU A 27 -17.16 12.67 -21.24
N ASP A 28 -18.26 12.23 -21.84
CA ASP A 28 -18.96 12.97 -22.88
C ASP A 28 -19.50 14.32 -22.35
N TRP A 29 -20.02 14.33 -21.13
CA TRP A 29 -20.42 15.56 -20.46
C TRP A 29 -19.24 16.53 -20.25
N LEU A 30 -18.07 16.03 -19.78
CA LEU A 30 -16.87 16.83 -19.65
C LEU A 30 -16.39 17.39 -21.00
N ALA A 31 -16.42 16.58 -22.06
CA ALA A 31 -16.02 16.96 -23.41
C ALA A 31 -16.91 18.06 -24.02
N ARG A 32 -18.22 18.00 -23.77
CA ARG A 32 -19.17 19.03 -24.23
C ARG A 32 -19.04 20.34 -23.48
N HIS A 33 -18.47 20.30 -22.29
CA HIS A 33 -18.39 21.46 -21.39
C HIS A 33 -16.95 21.66 -20.90
N PRO A 34 -15.98 21.90 -21.80
CA PRO A 34 -14.57 22.03 -21.42
C PRO A 34 -14.37 23.24 -20.50
N LEU A 35 -13.47 23.11 -19.52
CA LEU A 35 -12.95 24.23 -18.75
C LEU A 35 -11.98 25.08 -19.57
N GLY A 36 -11.48 26.16 -18.99
CA GLY A 36 -10.43 26.96 -19.61
C GLY A 36 -9.17 26.15 -19.91
N PRO A 37 -8.36 26.52 -20.90
CA PRO A 37 -7.20 25.73 -21.35
C PRO A 37 -6.13 25.46 -20.28
N LEU A 38 -6.10 26.27 -19.22
CA LEU A 38 -5.17 26.15 -18.08
C LEU A 38 -5.83 25.65 -16.78
N ASP A 39 -7.13 25.37 -16.85
CA ASP A 39 -7.86 24.86 -15.70
C ASP A 39 -7.80 23.32 -15.68
N GLU A 40 -7.67 22.74 -14.48
CA GLU A 40 -7.67 21.28 -14.29
C GLU A 40 -9.06 20.78 -13.89
N GLU A 41 -9.53 19.76 -14.57
CA GLU A 41 -10.68 18.98 -14.10
C GLU A 41 -10.31 18.17 -12.86
N THR A 42 -11.10 18.22 -11.81
CA THR A 42 -10.87 17.44 -10.60
C THR A 42 -11.79 16.22 -10.57
N LEU A 43 -11.18 15.04 -10.60
CA LEU A 43 -11.88 13.76 -10.54
C LEU A 43 -11.46 13.01 -9.26
N LEU A 44 -12.43 12.51 -8.52
CA LEU A 44 -12.20 11.69 -7.34
C LEU A 44 -12.54 10.24 -7.64
N VAL A 45 -11.64 9.34 -7.29
CA VAL A 45 -11.79 7.90 -7.52
C VAL A 45 -11.46 7.11 -6.25
N PRO A 46 -12.04 5.91 -6.05
CA PRO A 46 -11.84 5.14 -4.83
C PRO A 46 -10.45 4.51 -4.69
N SER A 47 -9.72 4.34 -5.80
CA SER A 47 -8.43 3.66 -5.80
C SER A 47 -7.52 4.13 -6.94
N SER A 48 -6.21 3.86 -6.83
CA SER A 48 -5.23 4.10 -7.90
C SER A 48 -5.52 3.26 -9.15
N GLY A 49 -6.05 2.04 -8.98
CA GLY A 49 -6.45 1.21 -10.12
C GLY A 49 -7.58 1.84 -10.93
N MET A 50 -8.62 2.37 -10.26
CA MET A 50 -9.68 3.14 -10.92
C MET A 50 -9.13 4.40 -11.61
N ALA A 51 -8.13 5.06 -11.01
CA ALA A 51 -7.48 6.21 -11.64
C ALA A 51 -6.82 5.84 -12.96
N GLU A 52 -6.07 4.74 -13.00
CA GLU A 52 -5.40 4.28 -14.23
C GLU A 52 -6.40 3.79 -15.29
N TRP A 53 -7.44 3.06 -14.88
CA TRP A 53 -8.50 2.66 -15.78
C TRP A 53 -9.21 3.87 -16.39
N LEU A 54 -9.57 4.85 -15.57
CA LEU A 54 -10.27 6.06 -16.04
C LEU A 54 -9.38 6.89 -16.98
N LYS A 55 -8.08 6.99 -16.72
CA LYS A 55 -7.12 7.64 -17.65
C LYS A 55 -7.08 6.93 -19.00
N ALA A 56 -7.10 5.60 -19.03
CA ALA A 56 -7.15 4.84 -20.26
C ALA A 56 -8.46 5.09 -21.02
N ALA A 57 -9.61 5.02 -20.34
CA ALA A 57 -10.91 5.33 -20.92
C ALA A 57 -10.99 6.76 -21.46
N MET A 58 -10.42 7.74 -20.74
CA MET A 58 -10.30 9.13 -21.20
C MET A 58 -9.45 9.24 -22.46
N ALA A 59 -8.30 8.56 -22.51
CA ALA A 59 -7.42 8.58 -23.68
C ALA A 59 -8.09 7.96 -24.92
N GLU A 60 -8.87 6.89 -24.71
CA GLU A 60 -9.62 6.24 -25.79
C GLU A 60 -10.79 7.11 -26.28
N GLN A 61 -11.55 7.72 -25.40
CA GLN A 61 -12.73 8.49 -25.75
C GLN A 61 -12.43 9.92 -26.21
N LEU A 62 -11.45 10.59 -25.56
CA LEU A 62 -11.12 11.99 -25.81
C LEU A 62 -9.87 12.16 -26.71
N GLY A 63 -9.17 11.06 -27.02
CA GLY A 63 -7.90 11.06 -27.76
C GLY A 63 -6.68 11.39 -26.92
N VAL A 64 -6.81 12.21 -25.87
CA VAL A 64 -5.74 12.59 -24.95
C VAL A 64 -6.31 12.73 -23.53
N ALA A 65 -5.63 12.14 -22.55
CA ALA A 65 -5.94 12.31 -21.12
C ALA A 65 -4.99 13.37 -20.50
N ALA A 66 -5.30 14.65 -20.69
CA ALA A 66 -4.52 15.76 -20.15
C ALA A 66 -5.43 16.82 -19.51
N GLY A 67 -4.89 17.60 -18.57
CA GLY A 67 -5.67 18.63 -17.86
C GLY A 67 -6.58 18.08 -16.77
N PHE A 68 -6.33 16.86 -16.29
CA PHE A 68 -7.10 16.19 -15.26
C PHE A 68 -6.27 15.97 -14.00
N ARG A 69 -6.86 16.32 -12.86
CA ARG A 69 -6.36 15.96 -11.53
C ARG A 69 -7.20 14.83 -10.98
N ILE A 70 -6.63 13.61 -10.98
CA ILE A 70 -7.31 12.44 -10.43
C ILE A 70 -6.71 12.15 -9.06
N GLU A 71 -7.52 12.19 -8.01
CA GLU A 71 -7.09 12.03 -6.63
C GLU A 71 -8.11 11.23 -5.80
N LEU A 72 -7.66 10.73 -4.64
CA LEU A 72 -8.54 10.03 -3.70
C LEU A 72 -9.41 11.03 -2.91
N PRO A 73 -10.64 10.66 -2.48
CA PRO A 73 -11.51 11.55 -1.71
C PRO A 73 -10.87 12.11 -0.44
N ALA A 74 -10.03 11.33 0.24
CA ALA A 74 -9.32 11.79 1.44
C ALA A 74 -8.29 12.90 1.13
N GLN A 75 -7.54 12.78 0.03
CA GLN A 75 -6.57 13.78 -0.43
C GLN A 75 -7.28 15.09 -0.82
N PHE A 76 -8.36 14.97 -1.58
CA PHE A 76 -9.21 16.13 -1.92
C PHE A 76 -9.75 16.82 -0.68
N THR A 77 -10.31 16.07 0.28
CA THR A 77 -10.87 16.63 1.51
C THR A 77 -9.83 17.45 2.27
N TRP A 78 -8.60 16.92 2.41
CA TRP A 78 -7.51 17.64 3.08
C TRP A 78 -7.12 18.92 2.32
N ARG A 79 -7.02 18.85 1.00
CA ARG A 79 -6.75 20.01 0.13
C ARG A 79 -7.85 21.05 0.20
N ALA A 80 -9.11 20.63 0.20
CA ALA A 80 -10.26 21.52 0.35
C ALA A 80 -10.28 22.23 1.72
N TRP A 81 -9.97 21.51 2.81
CA TRP A 81 -9.81 22.13 4.13
C TRP A 81 -8.72 23.19 4.12
N ARG A 82 -7.56 22.90 3.53
CA ARG A 82 -6.47 23.88 3.40
C ARG A 82 -6.87 25.11 2.59
N ALA A 83 -7.62 24.93 1.51
CA ALA A 83 -8.10 26.03 0.67
C ALA A 83 -9.10 26.93 1.43
N VAL A 84 -9.98 26.36 2.23
CA VAL A 84 -11.06 27.09 2.92
C VAL A 84 -10.61 27.67 4.27
N LEU A 85 -9.86 26.90 5.06
CA LEU A 85 -9.43 27.28 6.41
C LEU A 85 -8.04 27.92 6.45
N GLY A 86 -7.28 27.82 5.39
CA GLY A 86 -5.92 28.33 5.26
C GLY A 86 -4.83 27.33 5.68
N ALA A 87 -3.65 27.48 5.08
CA ALA A 87 -2.50 26.60 5.29
C ALA A 87 -1.94 26.64 6.73
N ALA A 88 -2.15 27.73 7.44
CA ALA A 88 -1.76 27.86 8.85
C ALA A 88 -2.63 27.00 9.78
N ALA A 89 -3.93 26.89 9.49
CA ALA A 89 -4.85 26.08 10.28
C ALA A 89 -4.80 24.58 9.91
N VAL A 90 -4.43 24.29 8.65
CA VAL A 90 -4.36 22.92 8.11
C VAL A 90 -2.99 22.73 7.46
N PRO A 91 -1.95 22.28 8.20
CA PRO A 91 -0.61 22.02 7.65
C PRO A 91 -0.62 20.90 6.60
N ALA A 92 0.52 20.69 5.94
CA ALA A 92 0.61 19.69 4.86
C ALA A 92 0.36 18.25 5.35
N ALA A 93 0.79 17.94 6.57
CA ALA A 93 0.58 16.64 7.22
C ALA A 93 -0.04 16.86 8.61
N SER A 94 -0.81 15.89 9.08
CA SER A 94 -1.40 15.87 10.41
C SER A 94 -0.53 15.06 11.38
N PRO A 95 -0.32 15.53 12.62
CA PRO A 95 0.30 14.70 13.65
C PRO A 95 -0.58 13.50 14.05
N LEU A 96 -1.84 13.50 13.63
CA LEU A 96 -2.82 12.44 13.85
C LEU A 96 -2.94 11.47 12.67
N ASP A 97 -2.16 11.67 11.60
CA ASP A 97 -2.03 10.68 10.54
C ASP A 97 -1.35 9.42 11.08
N LYS A 98 -1.67 8.27 10.51
CA LYS A 98 -1.21 6.96 10.98
C LYS A 98 0.30 6.88 11.28
N GLY A 99 1.13 7.46 10.41
CA GLY A 99 2.59 7.47 10.59
C GLY A 99 3.03 8.23 11.86
N PRO A 100 2.82 9.55 11.95
CA PRO A 100 3.17 10.34 13.14
C PRO A 100 2.52 9.81 14.42
N LEU A 101 1.26 9.37 14.36
CA LEU A 101 0.55 8.81 15.49
C LEU A 101 1.19 7.50 16.00
N THR A 102 1.71 6.64 15.10
CA THR A 102 2.46 5.44 15.49
C THR A 102 3.68 5.80 16.34
N TRP A 103 4.46 6.81 15.92
CA TRP A 103 5.69 7.20 16.64
C TRP A 103 5.38 7.99 17.91
N TRP A 104 4.30 8.75 17.94
CA TRP A 104 3.80 9.33 19.18
C TRP A 104 3.43 8.25 20.19
N LEU A 105 2.71 7.20 19.76
CA LEU A 105 2.38 6.05 20.59
C LEU A 105 3.64 5.30 21.05
N MET A 106 4.62 5.10 20.18
CA MET A 106 5.90 4.50 20.54
C MET A 106 6.57 5.23 21.71
N ARG A 107 6.50 6.55 21.72
CA ARG A 107 7.04 7.39 22.80
C ARG A 107 6.22 7.31 24.08
N ARG A 108 4.88 7.35 23.97
CA ARG A 108 3.99 7.53 25.13
C ARG A 108 3.54 6.22 25.81
N LEU A 109 3.50 5.12 25.07
CA LEU A 109 3.01 3.83 25.59
C LEU A 109 3.72 3.36 26.87
N PRO A 110 5.04 3.49 27.05
CA PRO A 110 5.71 3.07 28.29
C PRO A 110 5.21 3.83 29.53
N GLU A 111 4.96 5.14 29.39
CA GLU A 111 4.45 5.97 30.49
C GLU A 111 2.96 5.68 30.76
N LEU A 112 2.15 5.61 29.69
CA LEU A 112 0.72 5.34 29.79
C LEU A 112 0.45 3.96 30.41
N ALA A 113 1.22 2.94 30.03
CA ALA A 113 1.07 1.58 30.55
C ALA A 113 1.30 1.48 32.06
N ALA A 114 1.94 2.46 32.69
CA ALA A 114 2.11 2.52 34.15
C ALA A 114 0.81 2.88 34.90
N HIS A 115 -0.20 3.44 34.21
CA HIS A 115 -1.46 3.83 34.82
C HIS A 115 -2.50 2.71 34.75
N ALA A 116 -3.28 2.52 35.81
CA ALA A 116 -4.29 1.45 35.91
C ALA A 116 -5.34 1.46 34.80
N GLU A 117 -5.66 2.63 34.26
CA GLU A 117 -6.62 2.80 33.17
C GLU A 117 -6.16 2.10 31.87
N PHE A 118 -4.84 1.95 31.68
CA PHE A 118 -4.24 1.28 30.51
C PHE A 118 -3.81 -0.18 30.77
N ALA A 119 -4.33 -0.82 31.83
CA ALA A 119 -3.99 -2.20 32.18
C ALA A 119 -4.09 -3.21 31.00
N PRO A 120 -5.07 -3.14 30.07
CA PRO A 120 -5.10 -4.03 28.91
C PRO A 120 -3.88 -3.86 27.99
N LEU A 121 -3.41 -2.61 27.78
CA LEU A 121 -2.22 -2.32 26.97
C LEU A 121 -0.94 -2.78 27.68
N ALA A 122 -0.85 -2.52 28.99
CA ALA A 122 0.24 -3.00 29.83
C ALA A 122 0.35 -4.54 29.78
N GLY A 123 -0.78 -5.26 29.87
CA GLY A 123 -0.82 -6.71 29.75
C GLY A 123 -0.31 -7.22 28.40
N PHE A 124 -0.64 -6.54 27.30
CA PHE A 124 -0.11 -6.90 25.98
C PHE A 124 1.41 -6.72 25.89
N LEU A 125 1.93 -5.62 26.43
CA LEU A 125 3.38 -5.30 26.41
C LEU A 125 4.18 -6.19 27.38
N ALA A 126 3.58 -6.66 28.47
CA ALA A 126 4.25 -7.51 29.45
C ALA A 126 4.59 -8.92 28.94
N VAL A 127 3.90 -9.40 27.88
CA VAL A 127 4.17 -10.71 27.27
C VAL A 127 5.54 -10.74 26.59
N ASP A 128 5.92 -9.63 25.96
CA ASP A 128 7.21 -9.44 25.31
C ASP A 128 7.57 -7.95 25.37
N PRO A 129 8.57 -7.56 26.18
CA PRO A 129 8.96 -6.16 26.34
C PRO A 129 9.78 -5.60 25.16
N SER A 130 9.89 -6.34 24.06
CA SER A 130 10.68 -5.91 22.90
C SER A 130 10.13 -4.62 22.26
N PRO A 131 11.00 -3.76 21.71
CA PRO A 131 10.58 -2.58 20.96
C PRO A 131 9.71 -2.92 19.74
N LEU A 132 9.89 -4.09 19.12
CA LEU A 132 9.06 -4.57 18.02
C LEU A 132 7.61 -4.84 18.45
N ARG A 133 7.42 -5.43 19.62
CA ARG A 133 6.09 -5.64 20.20
C ARG A 133 5.37 -4.32 20.47
N ARG A 134 6.12 -3.33 20.98
CA ARG A 134 5.61 -1.97 21.18
C ARG A 134 5.24 -1.32 19.86
N LEU A 135 6.05 -1.48 18.80
CA LEU A 135 5.75 -0.98 17.46
C LEU A 135 4.49 -1.64 16.86
N GLU A 136 4.32 -2.94 17.04
CA GLU A 136 3.12 -3.66 16.61
C GLU A 136 1.86 -3.07 17.25
N LEU A 137 1.88 -2.89 18.59
CA LEU A 137 0.77 -2.27 19.31
C LEU A 137 0.52 -0.84 18.85
N ALA A 138 1.58 -0.02 18.72
CA ALA A 138 1.48 1.36 18.29
C ALA A 138 0.85 1.48 16.88
N ARG A 139 1.25 0.62 15.93
CA ARG A 139 0.66 0.56 14.58
C ARG A 139 -0.82 0.20 14.61
N ARG A 140 -1.21 -0.81 15.40
CA ARG A 140 -2.62 -1.21 15.53
C ARG A 140 -3.48 -0.11 16.15
N LEU A 141 -2.98 0.57 17.17
CA LEU A 141 -3.68 1.69 17.80
C LEU A 141 -3.77 2.89 16.86
N ALA A 142 -2.70 3.21 16.16
CA ALA A 142 -2.71 4.30 15.18
C ALA A 142 -3.74 4.04 14.06
N ASP A 143 -3.78 2.83 13.53
CA ASP A 143 -4.77 2.41 12.54
C ASP A 143 -6.21 2.51 13.06
N LEU A 144 -6.44 2.05 14.30
CA LEU A 144 -7.74 2.14 14.96
C LEU A 144 -8.21 3.58 15.13
N PHE A 145 -7.35 4.47 15.63
CA PHE A 145 -7.70 5.87 15.82
C PHE A 145 -7.81 6.66 14.50
N ASP A 146 -7.05 6.28 13.46
CA ASP A 146 -7.25 6.82 12.12
C ASP A 146 -8.64 6.46 11.58
N GLN A 147 -9.07 5.21 11.74
CA GLN A 147 -10.42 4.78 11.40
C GLN A 147 -11.50 5.53 12.21
N TYR A 148 -11.29 5.74 13.50
CA TYR A 148 -12.25 6.54 14.30
C TYR A 148 -12.34 7.98 13.83
N GLN A 149 -11.24 8.62 13.44
CA GLN A 149 -11.27 9.97 12.90
C GLN A 149 -12.07 10.06 11.60
N VAL A 150 -12.09 9.01 10.81
CA VAL A 150 -12.78 8.97 9.51
C VAL A 150 -14.26 8.57 9.67
N TYR A 151 -14.53 7.49 10.44
CA TYR A 151 -15.85 6.87 10.48
C TYR A 151 -16.65 7.19 11.74
N ARG A 152 -16.01 7.53 12.84
CA ARG A 152 -16.64 7.77 14.15
C ARG A 152 -16.16 9.06 14.83
N PRO A 153 -16.15 10.19 14.12
CA PRO A 153 -15.81 11.48 14.71
C PRO A 153 -16.69 11.83 15.92
N ASP A 154 -17.93 11.35 15.93
CA ASP A 154 -18.89 11.49 17.02
C ASP A 154 -18.41 10.86 18.35
N TRP A 155 -17.73 9.71 18.30
CA TRP A 155 -17.10 9.10 19.47
C TRP A 155 -15.94 9.96 19.99
N LEU A 156 -15.08 10.39 19.08
CA LEU A 156 -13.91 11.20 19.43
C LEU A 156 -14.29 12.56 20.04
N ASP A 157 -15.37 13.17 19.56
CA ASP A 157 -15.91 14.40 20.13
C ASP A 157 -16.50 14.18 21.53
N ASP A 158 -17.24 13.08 21.74
CA ASP A 158 -17.74 12.72 23.06
C ASP A 158 -16.60 12.45 24.03
N TRP A 159 -15.58 11.70 23.62
CA TRP A 159 -14.42 11.38 24.44
C TRP A 159 -13.57 12.61 24.79
N ALA A 160 -13.33 13.50 23.83
CA ALA A 160 -12.63 14.76 24.07
C ALA A 160 -13.37 15.65 25.07
N ALA A 161 -14.73 15.61 25.05
CA ALA A 161 -15.59 16.31 26.00
C ALA A 161 -15.79 15.58 27.34
N GLY A 162 -15.02 14.51 27.61
CA GLY A 162 -15.09 13.73 28.86
C GLY A 162 -16.24 12.71 28.94
N ARG A 163 -17.00 12.54 27.87
CA ARG A 163 -18.15 11.61 27.83
C ARG A 163 -17.71 10.24 27.32
N ASN A 164 -17.51 9.26 28.19
CA ASN A 164 -17.10 7.89 27.86
C ASN A 164 -18.30 7.06 27.39
N ARG A 165 -18.75 7.27 26.15
CA ARG A 165 -19.91 6.61 25.57
C ARG A 165 -19.70 6.30 24.09
N LEU A 166 -20.49 5.36 23.55
CA LEU A 166 -20.54 4.99 22.15
C LEU A 166 -21.93 5.31 21.59
N ARG A 167 -22.01 5.97 20.46
CA ARG A 167 -23.24 6.12 19.70
C ARG A 167 -23.38 4.96 18.72
N ARG A 168 -24.57 4.43 18.51
CA ARG A 168 -24.80 3.32 17.57
C ARG A 168 -24.58 3.79 16.13
N ARG A 169 -25.11 4.96 15.78
CA ARG A 169 -24.93 5.58 14.47
C ARG A 169 -24.45 7.02 14.60
N ALA A 170 -23.71 7.48 13.60
CA ALA A 170 -23.33 8.89 13.51
C ALA A 170 -24.61 9.75 13.43
N GLY A 171 -24.67 10.83 14.23
CA GLY A 171 -25.81 11.74 14.29
C GLY A 171 -26.97 11.33 15.21
N GLU A 172 -27.00 10.11 15.75
CA GLU A 172 -28.01 9.70 16.73
C GLU A 172 -27.79 10.36 18.11
N THR A 173 -28.89 10.69 18.77
CA THR A 173 -28.88 11.22 20.15
C THR A 173 -28.68 10.11 21.19
N GLY A 174 -29.06 8.85 20.87
CA GLY A 174 -28.88 7.69 21.73
C GLY A 174 -27.42 7.28 21.83
N ALA A 175 -26.97 7.00 23.08
CA ALA A 175 -25.62 6.53 23.33
C ALA A 175 -25.60 5.45 24.40
N GLU A 176 -24.74 4.47 24.24
CA GLU A 176 -24.51 3.39 25.19
C GLU A 176 -23.23 3.67 26.01
N PRO A 177 -23.17 3.22 27.28
CA PRO A 177 -21.93 3.28 28.04
C PRO A 177 -20.83 2.46 27.36
N LEU A 178 -19.60 2.88 27.57
CA LEU A 178 -18.44 2.14 27.06
C LEU A 178 -18.40 0.73 27.70
N PRO A 179 -18.11 -0.33 26.94
CA PRO A 179 -17.92 -1.66 27.50
C PRO A 179 -16.83 -1.69 28.57
N ALA A 180 -16.99 -2.58 29.57
CA ALA A 180 -15.98 -2.79 30.59
C ALA A 180 -14.62 -3.14 29.97
N GLY A 181 -13.54 -2.55 30.46
CA GLY A 181 -12.19 -2.77 29.96
C GLY A 181 -11.81 -1.93 28.72
N GLN A 182 -12.69 -1.08 28.19
CA GLN A 182 -12.38 -0.21 27.04
C GLN A 182 -12.18 1.27 27.43
N ALA A 183 -12.18 1.62 28.71
CA ALA A 183 -11.99 2.99 29.19
C ALA A 183 -10.64 3.61 28.76
N TRP A 184 -9.65 2.80 28.45
CA TRP A 184 -8.35 3.23 27.95
C TRP A 184 -8.44 3.97 26.61
N GLN A 185 -9.43 3.69 25.75
CA GLN A 185 -9.57 4.35 24.44
C GLN A 185 -9.88 5.85 24.58
N PRO A 186 -10.94 6.28 25.29
CA PRO A 186 -11.17 7.70 25.57
C PRO A 186 -10.00 8.36 26.30
N ALA A 187 -9.37 7.68 27.24
CA ALA A 187 -8.24 8.21 27.97
C ALA A 187 -7.05 8.50 27.06
N LEU A 188 -6.71 7.55 26.16
CA LEU A 188 -5.66 7.72 25.17
C LEU A 188 -5.96 8.89 24.22
N TRP A 189 -7.20 9.00 23.75
CA TRP A 189 -7.61 10.12 22.90
C TRP A 189 -7.48 11.47 23.61
N ARG A 190 -7.92 11.56 24.87
CA ARG A 190 -7.75 12.79 25.67
C ARG A 190 -6.30 13.16 25.90
N ALA A 191 -5.44 12.18 26.22
CA ALA A 191 -4.00 12.41 26.38
C ALA A 191 -3.37 12.97 25.09
N LEU A 192 -3.74 12.42 23.94
CA LEU A 192 -3.29 12.88 22.63
C LEU A 192 -3.77 14.31 22.34
N VAL A 193 -5.06 14.59 22.50
CA VAL A 193 -5.64 15.94 22.25
C VAL A 193 -5.05 16.98 23.19
N ALA A 194 -4.82 16.64 24.47
CA ALA A 194 -4.22 17.55 25.44
C ALA A 194 -2.79 17.93 25.06
N GLU A 195 -1.97 16.96 24.61
CA GLU A 195 -0.60 17.26 24.16
C GLU A 195 -0.59 18.14 22.91
N LEU A 196 -1.48 17.86 21.92
CA LEU A 196 -1.60 18.69 20.73
C LEU A 196 -2.05 20.12 21.05
N SER A 197 -2.97 20.26 22.01
CA SER A 197 -3.41 21.60 22.48
C SER A 197 -2.27 22.36 23.14
N GLY A 198 -1.48 21.72 23.98
CA GLY A 198 -0.30 22.32 24.62
C GLY A 198 0.75 22.77 23.59
N ARG A 199 1.00 21.96 22.55
CA ARG A 199 1.92 22.34 21.46
C ARG A 199 1.40 23.53 20.66
N ALA A 200 0.09 23.58 20.38
CA ALA A 200 -0.54 24.71 19.71
C ALA A 200 -0.47 26.00 20.54
N GLU A 201 -0.67 25.92 21.86
CA GLU A 201 -0.52 27.05 22.80
C GLU A 201 0.93 27.55 22.88
N ALA A 202 1.90 26.65 22.69
CA ALA A 202 3.32 26.99 22.57
C ALA A 202 3.70 27.62 21.22
N GLY A 203 2.73 27.79 20.30
CA GLY A 203 2.93 28.43 18.99
C GLY A 203 3.40 27.49 17.89
N GLU A 204 3.39 26.17 18.11
CA GLU A 204 3.70 25.22 17.06
C GLU A 204 2.54 25.11 16.04
N PRO A 205 2.81 25.01 14.73
CA PRO A 205 1.79 24.84 13.69
C PRO A 205 1.23 23.41 13.71
N VAL A 206 0.38 23.11 14.69
CA VAL A 206 -0.22 21.79 14.87
C VAL A 206 -1.62 21.76 14.31
N ALA A 207 -1.94 20.79 13.44
CA ALA A 207 -3.29 20.59 12.95
C ALA A 207 -4.21 20.15 14.09
N ALA A 208 -5.40 20.76 14.14
CA ALA A 208 -6.47 20.27 15.00
C ALA A 208 -6.93 18.86 14.56
N PRO A 209 -7.58 18.09 15.47
CA PRO A 209 -8.17 16.80 15.10
C PRO A 209 -9.12 16.91 13.91
N ARG A 210 -9.13 15.91 13.04
CA ARG A 210 -9.96 15.87 11.81
C ARG A 210 -11.44 16.18 12.09
N PRO A 211 -12.09 15.67 13.17
CA PRO A 211 -13.47 16.04 13.49
C PRO A 211 -13.66 17.55 13.70
N LEU A 212 -12.72 18.22 14.35
CA LEU A 212 -12.78 19.66 14.57
C LEU A 212 -12.54 20.45 13.28
N LEU A 213 -11.57 20.03 12.46
CA LEU A 213 -11.32 20.64 11.14
C LEU A 213 -12.55 20.51 10.24
N HIS A 214 -13.17 19.34 10.21
CA HIS A 214 -14.40 19.11 9.46
C HIS A 214 -15.52 20.07 9.86
N ARG A 215 -15.81 20.19 11.17
CA ARG A 215 -16.84 21.14 11.67
C ARG A 215 -16.53 22.59 11.29
N ARG A 216 -15.26 23.01 11.41
CA ARG A 216 -14.84 24.37 11.01
C ARG A 216 -15.02 24.58 9.51
N PHE A 217 -14.69 23.58 8.71
CA PHE A 217 -14.87 23.61 7.25
C PHE A 217 -16.34 23.75 6.87
N ILE A 218 -17.22 22.92 7.44
CA ILE A 218 -18.68 23.00 7.21
C ILE A 218 -19.23 24.37 7.64
N ALA A 219 -18.83 24.85 8.81
CA ALA A 219 -19.25 26.17 9.28
C ALA A 219 -18.79 27.33 8.35
N ALA A 220 -17.54 27.23 7.86
CA ALA A 220 -17.01 28.24 6.93
C ALA A 220 -17.71 28.23 5.57
N LEU A 221 -18.13 27.05 5.06
CA LEU A 221 -18.94 26.96 3.84
C LEU A 221 -20.35 27.49 4.06
N LYS A 222 -21.00 27.13 5.18
CA LYS A 222 -22.35 27.62 5.52
C LYS A 222 -22.44 29.13 5.71
N ALA A 223 -21.37 29.77 6.17
CA ALA A 223 -21.29 31.21 6.35
C ALA A 223 -21.16 32.00 5.04
N ARG A 224 -20.95 31.33 3.91
CA ARG A 224 -20.82 31.94 2.57
C ARG A 224 -22.12 31.88 1.79
N ASP A 225 -22.34 32.87 0.96
CA ASP A 225 -23.47 32.89 0.02
C ASP A 225 -23.31 31.76 -1.00
N ALA A 226 -24.40 31.10 -1.36
CA ALA A 226 -24.43 30.06 -2.37
C ALA A 226 -23.92 30.59 -3.74
N GLY A 227 -23.23 29.77 -4.48
CA GLY A 227 -22.63 30.12 -5.77
C GLY A 227 -21.35 30.95 -5.70
N HIS A 228 -20.81 31.19 -4.49
CA HIS A 228 -19.55 31.90 -4.28
C HIS A 228 -18.50 30.97 -3.66
N PRO A 229 -17.83 30.13 -4.49
CA PRO A 229 -16.84 29.18 -3.99
C PRO A 229 -15.63 29.89 -3.37
N PRO A 230 -15.08 29.40 -2.25
CA PRO A 230 -13.79 29.85 -1.76
C PRO A 230 -12.68 29.70 -2.82
N PRO A 231 -11.69 30.60 -2.83
CA PRO A 231 -10.56 30.48 -3.73
C PRO A 231 -9.78 29.18 -3.46
N GLY A 232 -9.27 28.54 -4.50
CA GLY A 232 -8.50 27.28 -4.40
C GLY A 232 -9.35 26.00 -4.46
N LEU A 233 -10.67 26.11 -4.51
CA LEU A 233 -11.54 24.99 -4.86
C LEU A 233 -11.66 24.85 -6.38
N PRO A 234 -11.86 23.61 -6.91
CA PRO A 234 -12.09 23.39 -8.32
C PRO A 234 -13.42 24.02 -8.78
N PRO A 235 -13.56 24.40 -10.07
CA PRO A 235 -14.81 24.97 -10.58
C PRO A 235 -15.98 23.99 -10.58
N ARG A 236 -15.70 22.70 -10.60
CA ARG A 236 -16.65 21.58 -10.48
C ARG A 236 -15.93 20.32 -9.99
N LEU A 237 -16.68 19.30 -9.58
CA LEU A 237 -16.13 18.07 -9.03
C LEU A 237 -16.88 16.86 -9.60
N LEU A 238 -16.13 15.87 -10.10
CA LEU A 238 -16.66 14.58 -10.52
C LEU A 238 -16.12 13.49 -9.59
N LEU A 239 -17.02 12.72 -8.96
CA LEU A 239 -16.67 11.47 -8.26
C LEU A 239 -17.09 10.29 -9.13
N PHE A 240 -16.18 9.35 -9.33
CA PHE A 240 -16.40 8.24 -10.24
C PHE A 240 -16.13 6.87 -9.59
N GLY A 241 -17.07 5.93 -9.77
CA GLY A 241 -16.91 4.53 -9.39
C GLY A 241 -16.90 4.25 -7.88
N THR A 242 -17.34 5.21 -7.07
CA THR A 242 -17.33 5.09 -5.62
C THR A 242 -18.53 4.26 -5.13
N THR A 243 -18.28 3.20 -4.37
CA THR A 243 -19.31 2.33 -3.76
C THR A 243 -19.52 2.60 -2.28
N HIS A 244 -18.71 3.45 -1.66
CA HIS A 244 -18.84 3.89 -0.27
C HIS A 244 -18.03 5.16 -0.04
N LEU A 245 -18.52 6.01 0.83
CA LEU A 245 -17.81 7.19 1.35
C LEU A 245 -18.10 7.33 2.85
N PRO A 246 -17.14 7.83 3.62
CA PRO A 246 -17.43 8.26 5.00
C PRO A 246 -18.52 9.33 5.03
N HIS A 247 -19.38 9.29 6.05
CA HIS A 247 -20.44 10.29 6.22
C HIS A 247 -19.92 11.73 6.19
N THR A 248 -18.78 11.99 6.84
CA THR A 248 -18.12 13.30 6.83
C THR A 248 -17.71 13.77 5.44
N THR A 249 -17.29 12.84 4.58
CA THR A 249 -16.95 13.17 3.18
C THR A 249 -18.21 13.53 2.40
N LEU A 250 -19.29 12.78 2.57
CA LEU A 250 -20.57 13.09 1.94
C LEU A 250 -21.13 14.43 2.41
N GLU A 251 -21.06 14.73 3.71
CA GLU A 251 -21.47 16.03 4.26
C GLU A 251 -20.63 17.16 3.66
N ALA A 252 -19.30 16.96 3.55
CA ALA A 252 -18.42 17.94 2.93
C ALA A 252 -18.77 18.20 1.45
N LEU A 253 -19.03 17.15 0.68
CA LEU A 253 -19.44 17.24 -0.73
C LEU A 253 -20.81 17.89 -0.88
N GLY A 254 -21.78 17.56 0.00
CA GLY A 254 -23.10 18.16 0.03
C GLY A 254 -23.04 19.66 0.31
N GLU A 255 -22.24 20.11 1.28
CA GLU A 255 -22.06 21.56 1.53
C GLU A 255 -21.26 22.24 0.41
N LEU A 256 -20.26 21.58 -0.18
CA LEU A 256 -19.55 22.09 -1.36
C LEU A 256 -20.49 22.29 -2.56
N SER A 257 -21.48 21.41 -2.72
CA SER A 257 -22.44 21.49 -3.83
C SER A 257 -23.31 22.74 -3.80
N ARG A 258 -23.35 23.48 -2.69
CA ARG A 258 -23.96 24.82 -2.62
C ARG A 258 -23.15 25.88 -3.37
N HIS A 259 -21.88 25.61 -3.63
CA HIS A 259 -20.94 26.56 -4.21
C HIS A 259 -20.43 26.15 -5.59
N ILE A 260 -20.32 24.86 -5.85
CA ILE A 260 -19.83 24.27 -7.11
C ILE A 260 -20.72 23.10 -7.55
N PRO A 261 -20.79 22.76 -8.84
CA PRO A 261 -21.40 21.52 -9.30
C PRO A 261 -20.63 20.30 -8.79
N VAL A 262 -21.33 19.32 -8.22
CA VAL A 262 -20.80 18.04 -7.77
C VAL A 262 -21.57 16.93 -8.45
N LEU A 263 -20.90 16.13 -9.27
CA LEU A 263 -21.44 15.00 -10.00
C LEU A 263 -20.87 13.71 -9.45
N LEU A 264 -21.72 12.76 -9.07
CA LEU A 264 -21.34 11.43 -8.65
C LEU A 264 -21.80 10.40 -9.69
N ALA A 265 -20.88 9.59 -10.21
CA ALA A 265 -21.18 8.41 -11.00
C ALA A 265 -21.04 7.18 -10.10
N VAL A 266 -22.17 6.56 -9.75
CA VAL A 266 -22.27 5.53 -8.72
C VAL A 266 -22.73 4.21 -9.33
N PRO A 267 -21.94 3.14 -9.23
CA PRO A 267 -22.38 1.81 -9.60
C PRO A 267 -23.54 1.38 -8.69
N ASP A 268 -24.66 1.07 -9.28
CA ASP A 268 -25.86 0.59 -8.61
C ASP A 268 -26.33 -0.70 -9.28
N PRO A 269 -26.43 -1.83 -8.58
CA PRO A 269 -26.80 -3.10 -9.20
C PRO A 269 -28.28 -3.23 -9.57
N SER A 270 -29.16 -2.34 -9.08
CA SER A 270 -30.60 -2.43 -9.31
C SER A 270 -31.19 -1.10 -9.75
N SER A 271 -32.13 -1.18 -10.71
CA SER A 271 -32.93 -0.04 -11.17
C SER A 271 -34.05 0.34 -10.19
N HIS A 272 -34.30 -0.50 -9.19
CA HIS A 272 -35.27 -0.25 -8.13
C HIS A 272 -34.62 0.32 -6.87
N PRO A 273 -35.37 1.04 -6.01
CA PRO A 273 -34.80 1.66 -4.81
C PRO A 273 -34.57 0.64 -3.68
N TRP A 274 -33.88 -0.44 -3.98
CA TRP A 274 -33.56 -1.56 -3.06
C TRP A 274 -32.86 -1.14 -1.77
N ALA A 275 -32.16 -0.02 -1.82
CA ALA A 275 -31.46 0.52 -0.66
C ALA A 275 -32.42 1.08 0.42
N LEU A 276 -33.61 1.49 0.04
CA LEU A 276 -34.63 2.06 0.94
C LEU A 276 -35.49 1.00 1.61
N GLU A 277 -35.48 -0.24 1.11
CA GLU A 277 -36.22 -1.38 1.67
C GLU A 277 -35.60 -1.84 3.00
N ALA A 278 -36.38 -2.54 3.82
CA ALA A 278 -35.89 -3.09 5.07
C ALA A 278 -34.79 -4.13 4.80
N SER A 279 -33.76 -4.16 5.66
CA SER A 279 -32.61 -5.05 5.46
C SER A 279 -32.96 -6.55 5.51
N ASP A 280 -34.09 -6.90 6.09
CA ASP A 280 -34.56 -8.26 6.31
C ASP A 280 -35.84 -8.58 5.52
N ASP A 281 -36.16 -7.78 4.50
CA ASP A 281 -37.32 -8.04 3.64
C ASP A 281 -37.09 -9.34 2.87
N PRO A 282 -37.92 -10.36 3.07
CA PRO A 282 -37.81 -11.64 2.34
C PRO A 282 -38.04 -11.49 0.84
N ALA A 283 -38.65 -10.39 0.38
CA ALA A 283 -38.82 -10.07 -1.04
C ALA A 283 -37.54 -9.56 -1.72
N GLY A 284 -36.50 -9.18 -0.96
CA GLY A 284 -35.24 -8.69 -1.50
C GLY A 284 -34.41 -9.79 -2.18
N HIS A 285 -33.59 -9.41 -3.18
CA HIS A 285 -32.72 -10.35 -3.87
C HIS A 285 -31.58 -10.86 -2.95
N PRO A 286 -31.41 -12.22 -2.76
CA PRO A 286 -30.48 -12.76 -1.74
C PRO A 286 -29.03 -12.36 -1.93
N LEU A 287 -28.54 -12.19 -3.17
CA LEU A 287 -27.18 -11.72 -3.42
C LEU A 287 -26.97 -10.28 -2.95
N LEU A 288 -27.96 -9.41 -3.16
CA LEU A 288 -27.90 -8.02 -2.67
C LEU A 288 -28.00 -7.95 -1.13
N GLN A 289 -28.77 -8.84 -0.52
CA GLN A 289 -28.82 -8.94 0.94
C GLN A 289 -27.50 -9.41 1.54
N ALA A 290 -26.87 -10.43 0.93
CA ALA A 290 -25.62 -11.01 1.41
C ALA A 290 -24.40 -10.08 1.18
N TRP A 291 -24.29 -9.48 0.01
CA TRP A 291 -23.09 -8.75 -0.44
C TRP A 291 -23.31 -7.25 -0.56
N GLY A 292 -24.54 -6.79 -0.66
CA GLY A 292 -24.87 -5.38 -0.92
C GLY A 292 -24.95 -4.47 0.30
N ARG A 293 -24.67 -4.92 1.53
CA ARG A 293 -24.87 -4.11 2.76
C ARG A 293 -24.19 -2.74 2.71
N GLN A 294 -22.92 -2.71 2.33
CA GLN A 294 -22.16 -1.47 2.24
C GLN A 294 -22.71 -0.51 1.18
N GLY A 295 -23.02 -1.03 -0.01
CA GLY A 295 -23.65 -0.26 -1.09
C GLY A 295 -25.03 0.27 -0.70
N ARG A 296 -25.84 -0.53 -0.01
CA ARG A 296 -27.16 -0.11 0.52
C ARG A 296 -27.05 1.07 1.48
N ASP A 297 -26.12 0.98 2.45
CA ASP A 297 -25.92 2.06 3.43
C ASP A 297 -25.40 3.33 2.74
N PHE A 298 -24.59 3.18 1.72
CA PHE A 298 -24.08 4.29 0.92
C PHE A 298 -25.20 4.96 0.10
N LEU A 299 -25.99 4.21 -0.63
CA LEU A 299 -27.10 4.72 -1.42
C LEU A 299 -28.17 5.43 -0.54
N ARG A 300 -28.44 4.89 0.66
CA ARG A 300 -29.31 5.56 1.63
C ARG A 300 -28.78 6.93 2.06
N GLN A 301 -27.48 7.04 2.26
CA GLN A 301 -26.86 8.32 2.61
C GLN A 301 -26.88 9.29 1.43
N LEU A 302 -26.65 8.78 0.19
CA LEU A 302 -26.71 9.61 -1.02
C LEU A 302 -28.10 10.20 -1.27
N ALA A 303 -29.16 9.44 -1.04
CA ALA A 303 -30.53 9.89 -1.25
C ALA A 303 -30.92 11.15 -0.48
N VAL A 304 -30.20 11.49 0.60
CA VAL A 304 -30.40 12.73 1.36
C VAL A 304 -29.85 13.95 0.62
N TRP A 305 -28.81 13.77 -0.20
CA TRP A 305 -28.08 14.85 -0.88
C TRP A 305 -28.46 15.02 -2.34
N ASP A 306 -29.01 14.00 -2.96
CA ASP A 306 -29.35 14.01 -4.39
C ASP A 306 -30.40 15.09 -4.68
N SER A 307 -30.06 16.00 -5.57
CA SER A 307 -30.93 17.11 -5.99
C SER A 307 -31.98 16.69 -7.02
N GLY A 308 -31.95 15.41 -7.43
CA GLY A 308 -32.92 14.81 -8.31
C GLY A 308 -32.80 15.20 -9.79
N ARG A 309 -33.79 14.76 -10.59
CA ARG A 309 -33.81 14.84 -12.05
C ARG A 309 -33.78 16.28 -12.60
N GLU A 310 -34.50 17.20 -11.95
CA GLU A 310 -34.56 18.59 -12.40
C GLU A 310 -33.17 19.25 -12.41
N ARG A 311 -32.33 18.98 -11.40
CA ARG A 311 -30.97 19.49 -11.35
C ARG A 311 -30.07 18.84 -12.39
N ALA A 312 -30.26 17.55 -12.68
CA ALA A 312 -29.52 16.85 -13.71
C ALA A 312 -29.80 17.44 -15.11
N GLU A 313 -31.06 17.78 -15.39
CA GLU A 313 -31.45 18.46 -16.62
C GLU A 313 -30.83 19.86 -16.72
N GLN A 314 -30.76 20.61 -15.63
CA GLN A 314 -30.09 21.92 -15.57
C GLN A 314 -28.56 21.82 -15.78
N LEU A 315 -27.94 20.69 -15.46
CA LEU A 315 -26.53 20.40 -15.76
C LEU A 315 -26.32 19.89 -17.18
N GLY A 316 -27.37 19.79 -18.00
CA GLY A 316 -27.27 19.30 -19.37
C GLY A 316 -27.04 17.79 -19.48
N LEU A 317 -27.38 17.04 -18.44
CA LEU A 317 -27.32 15.58 -18.44
C LEU A 317 -28.59 15.02 -19.08
N ALA A 318 -28.43 14.35 -20.20
CA ALA A 318 -29.56 13.79 -20.95
C ALA A 318 -30.21 12.58 -20.26
N ARG A 319 -29.48 11.90 -19.38
CA ARG A 319 -29.92 10.70 -18.68
C ARG A 319 -29.22 10.60 -17.33
N THR A 320 -29.97 10.32 -16.28
CA THR A 320 -29.46 10.13 -14.90
C THR A 320 -29.44 8.67 -14.47
N ASP A 321 -30.33 7.85 -15.04
CA ASP A 321 -30.42 6.41 -14.77
C ASP A 321 -29.88 5.64 -15.97
N LEU A 322 -28.75 4.96 -15.78
CA LEU A 322 -28.03 4.24 -16.83
C LEU A 322 -28.06 2.74 -16.56
N PHE A 323 -29.28 2.19 -16.48
CA PHE A 323 -29.46 0.74 -16.35
C PHE A 323 -29.57 0.09 -17.72
N ASP A 324 -28.62 -0.84 -17.99
CA ASP A 324 -28.62 -1.62 -19.23
C ASP A 324 -29.71 -2.69 -19.17
N GLU A 325 -30.65 -2.63 -20.13
CA GLU A 325 -31.70 -3.60 -20.34
C GLU A 325 -31.34 -4.56 -21.50
N ALA A 326 -30.06 -4.84 -21.68
CA ALA A 326 -29.63 -5.75 -22.75
C ALA A 326 -30.37 -7.09 -22.71
N PRO A 327 -30.62 -7.69 -23.87
CA PRO A 327 -31.32 -8.95 -23.94
C PRO A 327 -30.55 -10.06 -23.23
N VAL A 328 -31.26 -10.82 -22.40
CA VAL A 328 -30.71 -11.95 -21.63
C VAL A 328 -30.33 -13.08 -22.59
N ARG A 329 -28.99 -13.28 -22.78
CA ARG A 329 -28.45 -14.30 -23.71
C ARG A 329 -27.70 -15.41 -23.02
N SER A 330 -27.21 -15.16 -21.82
CA SER A 330 -26.36 -16.06 -21.04
C SER A 330 -26.89 -16.31 -19.64
N ALA A 331 -26.31 -17.24 -18.92
CA ALA A 331 -26.64 -17.51 -17.52
C ALA A 331 -26.22 -16.31 -16.62
N LEU A 332 -25.12 -15.67 -16.92
CA LEU A 332 -24.70 -14.47 -16.20
C LEU A 332 -25.68 -13.32 -16.40
N ASP A 333 -26.12 -13.08 -17.65
CA ASP A 333 -27.12 -12.04 -17.93
C ASP A 333 -28.44 -12.32 -17.18
N GLN A 334 -28.85 -13.59 -17.04
CA GLN A 334 -30.02 -13.96 -16.25
C GLN A 334 -29.89 -13.57 -14.79
N VAL A 335 -28.72 -13.83 -14.17
CA VAL A 335 -28.45 -13.47 -12.78
C VAL A 335 -28.43 -11.95 -12.61
N GLN A 336 -27.73 -11.24 -13.49
CA GLN A 336 -27.62 -9.79 -13.46
C GLN A 336 -28.95 -9.08 -13.68
N ALA A 337 -29.75 -9.53 -14.66
CA ALA A 337 -31.08 -8.99 -14.92
C ALA A 337 -32.01 -9.17 -13.71
N ARG A 338 -31.98 -10.35 -13.08
CA ARG A 338 -32.77 -10.59 -11.87
C ARG A 338 -32.36 -9.72 -10.69
N MET A 339 -31.04 -9.46 -10.54
CA MET A 339 -30.55 -8.52 -9.53
C MET A 339 -31.01 -7.10 -9.84
N ARG A 340 -30.90 -6.66 -11.10
CA ARG A 340 -31.34 -5.35 -11.57
C ARG A 340 -32.82 -5.12 -11.26
N ASP A 341 -33.65 -6.11 -11.58
CA ASP A 341 -35.14 -6.04 -11.50
C ASP A 341 -35.67 -6.53 -10.15
N LEU A 342 -34.80 -6.83 -9.16
CA LEU A 342 -35.14 -7.40 -7.84
C LEU A 342 -35.98 -8.69 -7.89
N ILE A 343 -35.88 -9.48 -8.97
CA ILE A 343 -36.59 -10.74 -9.11
C ILE A 343 -35.87 -11.83 -8.32
N PRO A 344 -36.47 -12.42 -7.29
CA PRO A 344 -35.83 -13.46 -6.50
C PRO A 344 -35.45 -14.69 -7.36
N PRO A 345 -34.41 -15.46 -6.96
CA PRO A 345 -34.07 -16.69 -7.66
C PRO A 345 -35.26 -17.65 -7.65
N PRO A 346 -35.45 -18.47 -8.71
CA PRO A 346 -36.49 -19.46 -8.74
C PRO A 346 -36.28 -20.51 -7.64
N PRO A 347 -37.33 -21.21 -7.24
CA PRO A 347 -37.23 -22.31 -6.29
C PRO A 347 -36.32 -23.43 -6.85
N PRO A 348 -35.67 -24.24 -6.01
CA PRO A 348 -34.73 -25.28 -6.47
C PRO A 348 -35.31 -26.32 -7.44
N ASN A 349 -36.62 -26.53 -7.41
CA ASN A 349 -37.34 -27.44 -8.29
C ASN A 349 -37.68 -26.83 -9.67
N GLU A 350 -37.44 -25.54 -9.86
CA GLU A 350 -37.70 -24.83 -11.14
C GLU A 350 -36.42 -24.08 -11.57
N PRO A 351 -35.33 -24.79 -11.91
CA PRO A 351 -34.08 -24.15 -12.26
C PRO A 351 -34.20 -23.28 -13.51
N LEU A 352 -33.45 -22.19 -13.55
CA LEU A 352 -33.37 -21.36 -14.75
C LEU A 352 -32.76 -22.16 -15.91
N PRO A 353 -33.27 -21.97 -17.14
CA PRO A 353 -32.72 -22.65 -18.31
C PRO A 353 -31.27 -22.17 -18.52
N TRP A 354 -30.34 -23.14 -18.61
CA TRP A 354 -28.96 -22.86 -18.96
C TRP A 354 -28.81 -22.93 -20.49
N PRO A 355 -28.42 -21.86 -21.17
CA PRO A 355 -28.26 -21.88 -22.62
C PRO A 355 -27.19 -22.89 -23.06
N ASN A 356 -27.51 -23.67 -24.12
CA ASN A 356 -26.58 -24.66 -24.65
C ASN A 356 -25.29 -23.98 -25.14
N GLY A 357 -24.15 -24.46 -24.64
CA GLY A 357 -22.83 -23.89 -24.98
C GLY A 357 -22.48 -22.59 -24.28
N ASP A 358 -23.31 -22.15 -23.33
CA ASP A 358 -23.00 -20.94 -22.53
C ASP A 358 -21.75 -21.15 -21.66
N ARG A 359 -20.84 -20.18 -21.72
CA ARG A 359 -19.59 -20.13 -20.96
C ARG A 359 -19.46 -18.85 -20.14
N SER A 360 -20.56 -18.15 -19.91
CA SER A 360 -20.57 -16.92 -19.12
C SER A 360 -20.24 -17.14 -17.64
N LEU A 361 -20.54 -18.34 -17.12
CA LEU A 361 -20.17 -18.82 -15.80
C LEU A 361 -19.54 -20.20 -15.93
N VAL A 362 -18.27 -20.34 -15.56
CA VAL A 362 -17.53 -21.62 -15.65
C VAL A 362 -16.85 -21.90 -14.32
N PHE A 363 -16.97 -23.12 -13.84
CA PHE A 363 -16.35 -23.60 -12.61
C PHE A 363 -15.27 -24.63 -12.95
N HIS A 364 -14.04 -24.37 -12.54
CA HIS A 364 -12.93 -25.29 -12.69
C HIS A 364 -12.50 -25.83 -11.32
N GLN A 365 -12.27 -27.14 -11.26
CA GLN A 365 -11.73 -27.78 -10.07
C GLN A 365 -10.30 -28.24 -10.35
N ALA A 366 -9.35 -27.79 -9.53
CA ALA A 366 -7.94 -28.16 -9.60
C ALA A 366 -7.45 -28.70 -8.26
N HIS A 367 -6.44 -29.58 -8.28
CA HIS A 367 -5.91 -30.21 -7.07
C HIS A 367 -4.82 -29.39 -6.37
N GLY A 368 -4.43 -28.25 -6.91
CA GLY A 368 -3.44 -27.38 -6.28
C GLY A 368 -3.22 -26.06 -7.03
N PRO A 369 -2.57 -25.07 -6.39
CA PRO A 369 -2.42 -23.71 -6.94
C PRO A 369 -1.72 -23.68 -8.32
N LEU A 370 -0.68 -24.51 -8.52
CA LEU A 370 0.03 -24.55 -9.80
C LEU A 370 -0.90 -25.02 -10.92
N ARG A 371 -1.66 -26.13 -10.68
CA ARG A 371 -2.59 -26.66 -11.68
C ARG A 371 -3.76 -25.72 -11.94
N GLU A 372 -4.21 -25.00 -10.95
CA GLU A 372 -5.24 -23.97 -11.07
C GLU A 372 -4.79 -22.85 -12.01
N VAL A 373 -3.55 -22.37 -11.85
CA VAL A 373 -2.97 -21.32 -12.72
C VAL A 373 -2.69 -21.83 -14.13
N GLU A 374 -2.27 -23.11 -14.30
CA GLU A 374 -2.11 -23.73 -15.63
C GLU A 374 -3.45 -23.81 -16.39
N LEU A 375 -4.51 -24.25 -15.71
CA LEU A 375 -5.85 -24.29 -16.29
C LEU A 375 -6.31 -22.89 -16.72
N LEU A 376 -6.10 -21.89 -15.87
CA LEU A 376 -6.41 -20.52 -16.20
C LEU A 376 -5.66 -20.05 -17.46
N HIS A 377 -4.33 -20.31 -17.52
CA HIS A 377 -3.53 -19.93 -18.67
C HIS A 377 -4.04 -20.55 -19.97
N ASP A 378 -4.36 -21.85 -19.95
CA ASP A 378 -4.89 -22.56 -21.13
C ASP A 378 -6.28 -22.01 -21.55
N GLN A 379 -7.16 -21.70 -20.58
CA GLN A 379 -8.48 -21.11 -20.87
C GLN A 379 -8.35 -19.69 -21.46
N LEU A 380 -7.42 -18.89 -20.95
CA LEU A 380 -7.19 -17.54 -21.49
C LEU A 380 -6.60 -17.59 -22.91
N LEU A 381 -5.67 -18.53 -23.20
CA LEU A 381 -5.15 -18.72 -24.56
C LEU A 381 -6.28 -19.07 -25.55
N ASP A 382 -7.21 -19.94 -25.15
CA ASP A 382 -8.36 -20.33 -25.96
C ASP A 382 -9.30 -19.13 -26.20
N ALA A 383 -9.60 -18.34 -25.17
CA ALA A 383 -10.44 -17.15 -25.27
C ALA A 383 -9.81 -16.05 -26.14
N PHE A 384 -8.52 -15.79 -25.98
CA PHE A 384 -7.80 -14.82 -26.82
C PHE A 384 -7.68 -15.26 -28.28
N ALA A 385 -7.50 -16.57 -28.52
CA ALA A 385 -7.52 -17.12 -29.88
C ALA A 385 -8.88 -16.90 -30.57
N ARG A 386 -9.97 -16.95 -29.81
CA ARG A 386 -11.34 -16.66 -30.30
C ARG A 386 -11.66 -15.18 -30.34
N ARG A 387 -10.78 -14.31 -29.85
CA ARG A 387 -10.97 -12.85 -29.74
C ARG A 387 -12.23 -12.48 -28.95
N GLU A 388 -12.53 -13.20 -27.88
CA GLU A 388 -13.65 -12.90 -26.99
C GLU A 388 -13.40 -11.61 -26.20
N PHE A 389 -12.15 -11.40 -25.77
CA PHE A 389 -11.68 -10.23 -25.03
C PHE A 389 -10.15 -10.12 -25.16
N GLU A 390 -9.58 -9.01 -24.69
CA GLU A 390 -8.14 -8.75 -24.69
C GLU A 390 -7.52 -9.02 -23.31
N PRO A 391 -6.19 -9.23 -23.20
CA PRO A 391 -5.54 -9.45 -21.90
C PRO A 391 -5.81 -8.36 -20.85
N ARG A 392 -5.99 -7.12 -21.27
CA ARG A 392 -6.30 -5.97 -20.39
C ARG A 392 -7.70 -6.04 -19.77
N ASP A 393 -8.61 -6.80 -20.39
CA ASP A 393 -10.00 -6.95 -19.93
C ASP A 393 -10.13 -8.04 -18.85
N VAL A 394 -9.00 -8.69 -18.49
CA VAL A 394 -8.98 -9.82 -17.57
C VAL A 394 -8.41 -9.43 -16.22
N VAL A 395 -9.20 -9.62 -15.18
CA VAL A 395 -8.78 -9.50 -13.78
C VAL A 395 -8.89 -10.85 -13.10
N VAL A 396 -7.80 -11.28 -12.46
CA VAL A 396 -7.73 -12.53 -11.70
C VAL A 396 -7.59 -12.21 -10.22
N MET A 397 -8.64 -12.45 -9.45
CA MET A 397 -8.66 -12.21 -8.02
C MET A 397 -8.34 -13.49 -7.26
N VAL A 398 -7.37 -13.42 -6.34
CA VAL A 398 -6.97 -14.54 -5.48
C VAL A 398 -7.10 -14.17 -4.00
N PRO A 399 -7.35 -15.14 -3.12
CA PRO A 399 -7.46 -14.86 -1.68
C PRO A 399 -6.18 -14.30 -1.07
N ASP A 400 -5.02 -14.79 -1.53
CA ASP A 400 -3.70 -14.41 -1.05
C ASP A 400 -2.72 -14.41 -2.23
N ILE A 401 -2.33 -13.22 -2.68
CA ILE A 401 -1.44 -13.05 -3.84
C ILE A 401 -0.04 -13.58 -3.56
N GLU A 402 0.46 -13.51 -2.35
CA GLU A 402 1.81 -13.99 -2.02
C GLU A 402 1.89 -15.53 -2.15
N ARG A 403 0.82 -16.23 -1.79
CA ARG A 403 0.72 -17.68 -1.95
C ARG A 403 0.66 -18.11 -3.42
N PHE A 404 -0.05 -17.36 -4.27
CA PHE A 404 -0.22 -17.71 -5.69
C PHE A 404 0.88 -17.16 -6.60
N ALA A 405 1.58 -16.10 -6.20
CA ALA A 405 2.60 -15.44 -7.01
C ALA A 405 3.71 -16.38 -7.55
N PRO A 406 4.24 -17.37 -6.80
CA PRO A 406 5.21 -18.32 -7.35
C PRO A 406 4.63 -19.18 -8.49
N ALA A 407 3.38 -19.64 -8.35
CA ALA A 407 2.70 -20.42 -9.39
C ALA A 407 2.40 -19.57 -10.64
N ILE A 408 1.94 -18.32 -10.44
CA ILE A 408 1.69 -17.37 -11.52
C ILE A 408 2.99 -17.09 -12.29
N ALA A 409 4.08 -16.79 -11.59
CA ALA A 409 5.37 -16.53 -12.21
C ALA A 409 5.92 -17.77 -12.97
N ALA A 410 5.73 -18.98 -12.42
CA ALA A 410 6.15 -20.21 -13.07
C ALA A 410 5.38 -20.54 -14.36
N VAL A 411 4.10 -20.19 -14.43
CA VAL A 411 3.23 -20.50 -15.59
C VAL A 411 3.26 -19.37 -16.61
N PHE A 412 2.91 -18.14 -16.21
CA PHE A 412 2.84 -16.99 -17.12
C PHE A 412 4.21 -16.44 -17.48
N GLY A 413 5.20 -16.55 -16.58
CA GLY A 413 6.57 -16.14 -16.83
C GLY A 413 7.38 -17.11 -17.68
N ARG A 414 6.86 -18.31 -17.97
CA ARG A 414 7.54 -19.34 -18.76
C ARG A 414 7.77 -18.91 -20.21
N PHE A 415 6.92 -18.08 -20.76
CA PHE A 415 6.93 -17.66 -22.16
C PHE A 415 7.38 -16.22 -22.29
N ALA A 416 8.43 -15.98 -23.08
CA ALA A 416 8.94 -14.64 -23.35
C ALA A 416 8.03 -13.85 -24.31
N PRO A 417 8.07 -12.51 -24.27
CA PRO A 417 7.39 -11.68 -25.26
C PRO A 417 7.73 -12.10 -26.69
N GLY A 418 6.70 -12.21 -27.56
CA GLY A 418 6.85 -12.68 -28.94
C GLY A 418 6.66 -14.19 -29.14
N GLN A 419 6.62 -14.99 -28.09
CA GLN A 419 6.24 -16.41 -28.21
C GLN A 419 4.72 -16.58 -28.30
N SER A 420 4.24 -17.58 -29.04
CA SER A 420 2.79 -17.80 -29.32
C SER A 420 1.94 -18.05 -28.07
N ARG A 421 2.54 -18.47 -26.97
CA ARG A 421 1.87 -18.71 -25.68
C ARG A 421 2.08 -17.60 -24.65
N HIS A 422 2.77 -16.53 -25.03
CA HIS A 422 2.99 -15.41 -24.14
C HIS A 422 1.68 -14.63 -23.93
N ILE A 423 1.27 -14.50 -22.67
CA ILE A 423 0.19 -13.61 -22.24
C ILE A 423 0.85 -12.49 -21.42
N PRO A 424 0.68 -11.21 -21.76
CA PRO A 424 1.16 -10.12 -20.91
C PRO A 424 0.40 -10.14 -19.57
N TRP A 425 1.12 -10.02 -18.47
CA TRP A 425 0.54 -10.13 -17.13
C TRP A 425 1.25 -9.22 -16.12
N GLY A 426 0.56 -8.92 -15.02
CA GLY A 426 1.08 -8.17 -13.89
C GLY A 426 0.50 -8.65 -12.56
N LEU A 427 1.30 -8.54 -11.49
CA LEU A 427 0.84 -8.76 -10.13
C LEU A 427 0.61 -7.40 -9.47
N ALA A 428 -0.60 -7.13 -9.05
CA ALA A 428 -0.94 -6.02 -8.17
C ALA A 428 -0.84 -6.46 -6.69
N ASP A 429 -0.78 -5.51 -5.78
CA ASP A 429 -0.83 -5.70 -4.31
C ASP A 429 0.28 -6.58 -3.71
N ARG A 430 1.35 -6.83 -4.44
CA ARG A 430 2.49 -7.58 -3.94
C ARG A 430 3.51 -6.67 -3.27
N ARG A 431 4.03 -7.11 -2.14
CA ARG A 431 5.10 -6.39 -1.44
C ARG A 431 6.37 -6.36 -2.29
N GLU A 432 7.00 -5.20 -2.42
CA GLU A 432 8.26 -5.04 -3.17
C GLU A 432 9.43 -5.80 -2.51
N ARG A 433 9.43 -5.95 -1.18
CA ARG A 433 10.47 -6.68 -0.41
C ARG A 433 10.83 -8.04 -1.00
N GLY A 434 9.84 -8.86 -1.39
CA GLY A 434 10.09 -10.21 -1.90
C GLY A 434 10.46 -10.30 -3.39
N ARG A 435 10.41 -9.19 -4.14
CA ARG A 435 10.49 -9.21 -5.62
C ARG A 435 11.86 -8.91 -6.17
N HIS A 436 12.56 -7.92 -5.61
CA HIS A 436 13.78 -7.42 -6.22
C HIS A 436 15.03 -7.95 -5.52
N PRO A 437 16.04 -8.46 -6.25
CA PRO A 437 17.29 -8.93 -5.66
C PRO A 437 17.96 -7.92 -4.75
N LEU A 438 17.99 -6.64 -5.15
CA LEU A 438 18.54 -5.54 -4.35
C LEU A 438 17.85 -5.42 -2.99
N LEU A 439 16.51 -5.50 -2.92
CA LEU A 439 15.78 -5.41 -1.65
C LEU A 439 16.05 -6.61 -0.75
N ARG A 440 16.16 -7.82 -1.31
CA ARG A 440 16.56 -9.01 -0.55
C ARG A 440 17.97 -8.88 0.00
N SER A 441 18.89 -8.35 -0.80
CA SER A 441 20.26 -8.07 -0.38
C SER A 441 20.31 -6.99 0.72
N LEU A 442 19.54 -5.92 0.59
CA LEU A 442 19.42 -4.90 1.63
C LEU A 442 18.83 -5.49 2.92
N GLU A 443 17.76 -6.27 2.83
CA GLU A 443 17.16 -6.92 4.00
C GLU A 443 18.15 -7.86 4.70
N ALA A 444 18.99 -8.56 3.93
CA ALA A 444 20.08 -9.36 4.49
C ALA A 444 21.11 -8.51 5.26
N LEU A 445 21.46 -7.33 4.74
CA LEU A 445 22.35 -6.38 5.43
C LEU A 445 21.70 -5.78 6.67
N LEU A 446 20.39 -5.53 6.66
CA LEU A 446 19.64 -5.05 7.83
C LEU A 446 19.43 -6.14 8.89
N GLN A 447 19.70 -7.40 8.56
CA GLN A 447 19.73 -8.55 9.47
C GLN A 447 21.15 -8.97 9.84
N VAL A 448 22.16 -8.14 9.56
CA VAL A 448 23.59 -8.47 9.70
C VAL A 448 23.94 -9.04 11.09
N ARG A 449 23.26 -8.62 12.15
CA ARG A 449 23.48 -9.09 13.53
C ARG A 449 22.88 -10.47 13.83
N GLU A 450 21.89 -10.90 13.05
CA GLU A 450 21.13 -12.14 13.25
C GLU A 450 21.57 -13.27 12.30
N ARG A 451 22.23 -12.91 11.18
CA ARG A 451 22.59 -13.84 10.12
C ARG A 451 23.87 -14.63 10.42
N ARG A 452 23.90 -15.84 9.92
CA ARG A 452 25.07 -16.72 10.04
C ARG A 452 26.14 -16.46 8.98
N PHE A 453 25.82 -15.83 7.87
CA PHE A 453 26.73 -15.65 6.72
C PHE A 453 27.33 -16.99 6.25
N THR A 454 26.47 -17.90 5.84
CA THR A 454 26.91 -19.14 5.20
C THR A 454 27.57 -18.84 3.84
N HIS A 455 28.29 -19.82 3.31
CA HIS A 455 28.92 -19.70 2.00
C HIS A 455 27.92 -19.29 0.91
N SER A 456 26.77 -19.97 0.84
CA SER A 456 25.72 -19.67 -0.13
C SER A 456 25.08 -18.29 0.07
N GLU A 457 24.82 -17.88 1.31
CA GLU A 457 24.23 -16.54 1.58
C GLU A 457 25.13 -15.40 1.07
N LEU A 458 26.45 -15.50 1.26
CA LEU A 458 27.36 -14.44 0.79
C LEU A 458 27.62 -14.54 -0.71
N HIS A 459 27.66 -15.75 -1.26
CA HIS A 459 27.74 -15.97 -2.71
C HIS A 459 26.52 -15.33 -3.41
N ASP A 460 25.30 -15.62 -2.95
CA ASP A 460 24.07 -15.03 -3.49
C ASP A 460 24.04 -13.51 -3.33
N TRP A 461 24.60 -12.97 -2.23
CA TRP A 461 24.74 -11.54 -2.03
C TRP A 461 25.67 -10.90 -3.05
N LEU A 462 26.87 -11.49 -3.31
CA LEU A 462 27.81 -11.02 -4.32
C LEU A 462 27.25 -11.12 -5.74
N ALA A 463 26.45 -12.16 -6.03
CA ALA A 463 25.77 -12.36 -7.30
C ALA A 463 24.60 -11.39 -7.56
N THR A 464 24.19 -10.59 -6.54
CA THR A 464 23.16 -9.58 -6.74
C THR A 464 23.63 -8.49 -7.71
N PRO A 465 22.91 -8.17 -8.82
CA PRO A 465 23.41 -7.25 -9.85
C PRO A 465 23.91 -5.91 -9.32
N ALA A 466 23.17 -5.25 -8.42
CA ALA A 466 23.61 -3.99 -7.81
C ALA A 466 24.86 -4.14 -6.94
N VAL A 467 25.08 -5.29 -6.32
CA VAL A 467 26.28 -5.62 -5.55
C VAL A 467 27.45 -5.91 -6.50
N ALA A 468 27.26 -6.80 -7.46
CA ALA A 468 28.28 -7.14 -8.45
C ALA A 468 28.78 -5.89 -9.21
N THR A 469 27.85 -5.01 -9.63
CA THR A 469 28.18 -3.72 -10.27
C THR A 469 29.01 -2.82 -9.33
N ARG A 470 28.72 -2.82 -8.03
CA ARG A 470 29.46 -1.99 -7.05
C ARG A 470 30.93 -2.35 -6.96
N TRP A 471 31.27 -3.63 -7.08
CA TRP A 471 32.64 -4.14 -7.03
C TRP A 471 33.23 -4.52 -8.39
N GLY A 472 32.50 -4.27 -9.51
CA GLY A 472 32.98 -4.59 -10.85
C GLY A 472 33.15 -6.09 -11.10
N LEU A 473 32.31 -6.93 -10.49
CA LEU A 473 32.33 -8.38 -10.62
C LEU A 473 31.46 -8.82 -11.80
N ALA A 474 32.02 -9.67 -12.67
CA ALA A 474 31.25 -10.46 -13.62
C ALA A 474 30.77 -11.78 -12.99
N ASP A 475 29.81 -12.45 -13.63
CA ASP A 475 29.29 -13.76 -13.13
C ASP A 475 30.41 -14.78 -12.94
N ALA A 476 31.39 -14.85 -13.86
CA ALA A 476 32.55 -15.73 -13.75
C ALA A 476 33.44 -15.40 -12.55
N ASP A 477 33.55 -14.11 -12.17
CA ASP A 477 34.32 -13.70 -10.99
C ASP A 477 33.64 -14.16 -9.70
N VAL A 478 32.31 -14.07 -9.64
CA VAL A 478 31.52 -14.54 -8.48
C VAL A 478 31.65 -16.05 -8.32
N GLU A 479 31.57 -16.81 -9.41
CA GLU A 479 31.78 -18.28 -9.39
C GLU A 479 33.20 -18.64 -8.95
N GLN A 480 34.21 -17.94 -9.44
CA GLN A 480 35.61 -18.13 -9.06
C GLN A 480 35.84 -17.85 -7.57
N LEU A 481 35.29 -16.72 -7.05
CA LEU A 481 35.34 -16.39 -5.62
C LEU A 481 34.65 -17.47 -4.78
N GLY A 482 33.50 -17.98 -5.22
CA GLY A 482 32.78 -19.08 -4.57
C GLY A 482 33.64 -20.32 -4.47
N THR A 483 34.32 -20.69 -5.55
CA THR A 483 35.24 -21.84 -5.62
C THR A 483 36.43 -21.68 -4.65
N TRP A 484 37.09 -20.54 -4.65
CA TRP A 484 38.21 -20.25 -3.75
C TRP A 484 37.80 -20.30 -2.28
N MET A 485 36.68 -19.65 -1.92
CA MET A 485 36.23 -19.63 -0.54
C MET A 485 35.77 -21.00 -0.03
N ALA A 486 35.13 -21.82 -0.89
CA ALA A 486 34.78 -23.19 -0.54
C ALA A 486 36.04 -24.05 -0.32
N GLY A 487 37.04 -23.95 -1.21
CA GLY A 487 38.32 -24.64 -1.13
C GLY A 487 39.16 -24.19 0.07
N ALA A 488 39.20 -22.88 0.35
CA ALA A 488 39.86 -22.34 1.53
C ALA A 488 39.15 -22.70 2.85
N GLY A 489 37.96 -23.30 2.79
CA GLY A 489 37.30 -23.93 3.93
C GLY A 489 36.23 -23.10 4.61
N VAL A 490 35.66 -22.05 3.93
CA VAL A 490 34.51 -21.32 4.47
C VAL A 490 33.35 -22.28 4.75
N ARG A 491 32.71 -22.08 5.90
CA ARG A 491 31.46 -22.74 6.25
C ARG A 491 30.39 -21.69 6.58
N TRP A 492 30.65 -20.86 7.59
CA TRP A 492 29.76 -19.79 8.02
C TRP A 492 30.49 -18.82 8.95
N GLY A 493 29.89 -17.64 9.17
CA GLY A 493 30.36 -16.60 10.09
C GLY A 493 31.44 -15.71 9.51
N LEU A 494 31.33 -14.40 9.72
CA LEU A 494 32.32 -13.43 9.28
C LEU A 494 33.66 -13.67 9.97
N HIS A 495 33.64 -13.75 11.29
CA HIS A 495 34.78 -13.98 12.16
C HIS A 495 34.33 -14.53 13.52
N GLU A 496 35.25 -14.86 14.40
CA GLU A 496 34.99 -15.46 15.72
C GLU A 496 34.07 -14.57 16.60
N ALA A 497 34.31 -13.26 16.64
CA ALA A 497 33.50 -12.35 17.46
C ALA A 497 32.03 -12.30 17.01
N GLN A 498 31.77 -12.43 15.69
CA GLN A 498 30.40 -12.50 15.18
C GLN A 498 29.71 -13.82 15.63
N ARG A 499 30.41 -14.96 15.60
CA ARG A 499 29.90 -16.23 16.14
C ARG A 499 29.62 -16.13 17.65
N ALA A 500 30.51 -15.49 18.38
CA ALA A 500 30.33 -15.25 19.83
C ALA A 500 29.10 -14.40 20.11
N ALA A 501 28.84 -13.36 19.32
CA ALA A 501 27.64 -12.53 19.43
C ALA A 501 26.33 -13.30 19.17
N LEU A 502 26.39 -14.42 18.43
CA LEU A 502 25.26 -15.34 18.22
C LEU A 502 25.16 -16.42 19.32
N GLY A 503 25.95 -16.31 20.41
CA GLY A 503 25.97 -17.29 21.50
C GLY A 503 26.76 -18.57 21.20
N LEU A 504 27.61 -18.58 20.16
CA LEU A 504 28.34 -19.74 19.67
C LEU A 504 29.86 -19.58 19.82
N GLN A 505 30.34 -19.16 21.00
CA GLN A 505 31.73 -18.91 21.32
C GLN A 505 32.65 -20.13 21.07
N ALA A 506 32.13 -21.35 21.33
CA ALA A 506 32.88 -22.58 21.15
C ALA A 506 33.18 -22.93 19.68
N ALA A 507 32.56 -22.23 18.72
CA ALA A 507 32.79 -22.48 17.30
C ALA A 507 34.14 -21.92 16.78
N GLY A 508 34.78 -21.02 17.53
CA GLY A 508 36.09 -20.45 17.22
C GLY A 508 36.18 -19.76 15.84
N ALA A 509 37.40 -19.54 15.34
CA ALA A 509 37.67 -18.82 14.09
C ALA A 509 37.66 -19.73 12.85
N VAL A 510 37.91 -21.02 12.99
CA VAL A 510 38.07 -21.98 11.86
C VAL A 510 36.80 -22.08 11.03
N GLY A 511 36.94 -21.95 9.72
CA GLY A 511 35.82 -21.98 8.77
C GLY A 511 35.00 -20.71 8.71
N THR A 512 35.47 -19.60 9.27
CA THR A 512 34.90 -18.26 9.04
C THR A 512 35.40 -17.67 7.72
N TRP A 513 34.74 -16.60 7.25
CA TRP A 513 35.16 -15.83 6.08
C TRP A 513 36.54 -15.21 6.27
N ARG A 514 36.81 -14.67 7.44
CA ARG A 514 38.12 -14.11 7.79
C ARG A 514 39.21 -15.16 7.75
N PHE A 515 38.97 -16.33 8.37
CA PHE A 515 39.92 -17.44 8.37
C PHE A 515 40.27 -17.89 6.93
N ALA A 516 39.28 -18.02 6.06
CA ALA A 516 39.53 -18.44 4.69
C ALA A 516 40.24 -17.36 3.86
N LEU A 517 39.88 -16.08 4.06
CA LEU A 517 40.58 -14.96 3.43
C LEU A 517 42.06 -14.93 3.84
N ASP A 518 42.38 -15.13 5.12
CA ASP A 518 43.72 -15.16 5.62
C ASP A 518 44.53 -16.31 5.01
N ARG A 519 43.91 -17.51 4.80
CA ARG A 519 44.52 -18.64 4.08
C ARG A 519 44.82 -18.34 2.62
N LEU A 520 43.89 -17.65 1.92
CA LEU A 520 44.08 -17.26 0.52
C LEU A 520 45.17 -16.19 0.38
N LEU A 521 45.19 -15.17 1.26
CA LEU A 521 46.21 -14.14 1.28
C LEU A 521 47.62 -14.74 1.61
N LEU A 522 47.66 -15.64 2.58
CA LEU A 522 48.92 -16.36 2.91
C LEU A 522 49.38 -17.23 1.73
N GLY A 523 48.46 -17.97 1.10
CA GLY A 523 48.79 -18.78 -0.09
C GLY A 523 49.29 -17.94 -1.25
N TYR A 524 48.70 -16.76 -1.49
CA TYR A 524 49.19 -15.84 -2.50
C TYR A 524 50.61 -15.33 -2.19
N ALA A 525 50.89 -15.03 -0.91
CA ALA A 525 52.20 -14.48 -0.48
C ALA A 525 53.32 -15.53 -0.45
N THR A 526 53.01 -16.79 -0.07
CA THR A 526 54.03 -17.83 0.16
C THR A 526 54.06 -18.91 -0.89
N GLY A 527 52.98 -19.04 -1.69
CA GLY A 527 52.76 -20.21 -2.55
C GLY A 527 52.48 -21.47 -1.73
N ALA A 528 52.59 -22.65 -2.40
CA ALA A 528 52.47 -23.94 -1.73
C ALA A 528 53.70 -24.18 -0.85
N LEU A 529 53.51 -24.41 0.45
CA LEU A 529 54.58 -24.76 1.36
C LEU A 529 54.90 -26.26 1.26
N PRO A 530 56.19 -26.64 1.43
CA PRO A 530 56.57 -28.05 1.56
C PRO A 530 55.83 -28.70 2.76
N PRO A 531 55.54 -30.01 2.70
CA PRO A 531 54.95 -30.73 3.82
C PRO A 531 55.74 -30.56 5.11
N GLY A 532 55.09 -30.04 6.18
CA GLY A 532 55.68 -29.81 7.49
C GLY A 532 56.45 -28.49 7.66
N ALA A 533 56.47 -27.59 6.67
CA ALA A 533 57.00 -26.23 6.82
C ALA A 533 55.97 -25.33 7.47
N GLU A 534 56.38 -24.57 8.47
CA GLU A 534 55.52 -23.52 9.06
C GLU A 534 55.53 -22.25 8.18
N PRO A 535 54.38 -21.61 7.99
CA PRO A 535 54.31 -20.37 7.21
C PRO A 535 55.10 -19.26 7.90
N PRO A 536 55.91 -18.46 7.16
CA PRO A 536 56.64 -17.33 7.71
C PRO A 536 55.67 -16.29 8.34
N GLY A 537 55.75 -16.10 9.64
CA GLY A 537 54.89 -15.15 10.38
C GLY A 537 53.42 -15.58 10.50
N GLY A 538 53.10 -16.85 10.19
CA GLY A 538 51.74 -17.40 10.29
C GLY A 538 51.38 -17.81 11.71
N GLU A 539 50.10 -17.69 12.06
CA GLU A 539 49.59 -18.27 13.28
C GLU A 539 49.61 -19.80 13.20
N PRO A 540 49.93 -20.51 14.30
CA PRO A 540 49.90 -21.96 14.33
C PRO A 540 48.52 -22.50 13.89
N GLY A 541 48.51 -23.37 12.84
CA GLY A 541 47.25 -23.94 12.32
C GLY A 541 46.59 -23.20 11.15
N LEU A 542 47.22 -22.14 10.62
CA LEU A 542 46.76 -21.46 9.41
C LEU A 542 47.52 -21.99 8.19
N ASP A 543 46.98 -22.98 7.51
CA ASP A 543 47.58 -23.54 6.28
C ASP A 543 47.30 -22.67 5.07
N PRO A 544 48.30 -22.27 4.25
CA PRO A 544 48.11 -21.45 3.07
C PRO A 544 47.29 -22.20 2.01
N TRP A 545 46.43 -21.46 1.29
CA TRP A 545 45.66 -21.92 0.16
C TRP A 545 46.20 -21.29 -1.14
N PRO A 546 47.04 -21.98 -1.93
CA PRO A 546 47.85 -21.38 -3.00
C PRO A 546 47.16 -21.32 -4.38
N GLU A 547 45.85 -21.36 -4.46
CA GLU A 547 45.08 -21.37 -5.72
C GLU A 547 45.03 -19.99 -6.42
N VAL A 548 45.34 -18.90 -5.70
CA VAL A 548 45.33 -17.55 -6.24
C VAL A 548 46.70 -17.18 -6.76
N ALA A 549 46.82 -16.80 -8.04
CA ALA A 549 48.10 -16.42 -8.64
C ALA A 549 47.95 -15.25 -9.66
N GLY A 550 49.01 -14.49 -9.82
CA GLY A 550 49.11 -13.48 -10.88
C GLY A 550 48.02 -12.41 -10.84
N VAL A 551 47.31 -12.25 -11.95
CA VAL A 551 46.25 -11.22 -12.12
C VAL A 551 45.03 -11.44 -11.23
N ASP A 552 44.80 -12.65 -10.77
CA ASP A 552 43.67 -13.03 -9.93
C ASP A 552 43.77 -12.41 -8.52
N ALA A 553 44.93 -11.87 -8.12
CA ALA A 553 45.12 -11.14 -6.88
C ALA A 553 44.23 -9.91 -6.78
N ALA A 554 43.89 -9.27 -7.92
CA ALA A 554 42.96 -8.14 -7.92
C ALA A 554 41.56 -8.56 -7.46
N LEU A 555 41.11 -9.73 -7.91
CA LEU A 555 39.82 -10.29 -7.51
C LEU A 555 39.78 -10.65 -6.02
N LEU A 556 40.89 -11.22 -5.49
CA LEU A 556 41.01 -11.45 -4.05
C LEU A 556 40.99 -10.15 -3.24
N GLY A 557 41.63 -9.08 -3.76
CA GLY A 557 41.56 -7.74 -3.16
C GLY A 557 40.13 -7.19 -3.10
N THR A 558 39.35 -7.40 -4.17
CA THR A 558 37.93 -7.02 -4.21
C THR A 558 37.11 -7.75 -3.13
N LEU A 559 37.33 -9.06 -2.97
CA LEU A 559 36.69 -9.84 -1.90
C LEU A 559 37.08 -9.32 -0.51
N ALA A 560 38.36 -9.02 -0.31
CA ALA A 560 38.86 -8.49 0.96
C ALA A 560 38.20 -7.16 1.32
N ASP A 561 38.04 -6.22 0.34
CA ASP A 561 37.34 -4.95 0.54
C ASP A 561 35.85 -5.17 0.87
N ALA A 562 35.18 -6.06 0.14
CA ALA A 562 33.76 -6.37 0.39
C ALA A 562 33.54 -6.96 1.80
N LEU A 563 34.39 -7.89 2.23
CA LEU A 563 34.33 -8.47 3.57
C LEU A 563 34.66 -7.44 4.66
N ALA A 564 35.66 -6.58 4.44
CA ALA A 564 36.00 -5.52 5.39
C ALA A 564 34.85 -4.52 5.60
N ARG A 565 34.14 -4.14 4.52
CA ARG A 565 32.97 -3.27 4.62
C ARG A 565 31.80 -3.94 5.33
N LEU A 566 31.58 -5.23 5.07
CA LEU A 566 30.56 -6.01 5.74
C LEU A 566 30.85 -6.15 7.25
N ASP A 567 32.11 -6.35 7.61
CA ASP A 567 32.56 -6.40 9.00
C ASP A 567 32.39 -5.05 9.72
N ALA A 568 32.79 -3.96 9.08
CA ALA A 568 32.55 -2.60 9.58
C ALA A 568 31.06 -2.35 9.82
N TRP A 569 30.22 -2.71 8.86
CA TRP A 569 28.77 -2.59 9.01
C TRP A 569 28.23 -3.46 10.16
N TRP A 570 28.69 -4.69 10.31
CA TRP A 570 28.33 -5.55 11.43
C TRP A 570 28.65 -4.90 12.78
N ALA A 571 29.80 -4.26 12.91
CA ALA A 571 30.21 -3.56 14.12
C ALA A 571 29.32 -2.32 14.40
N GLU A 572 29.09 -1.49 13.39
CA GLU A 572 28.27 -0.26 13.47
C GLU A 572 26.81 -0.55 13.79
N ALA A 573 26.26 -1.59 13.21
CA ALA A 573 24.87 -2.01 13.37
C ALA A 573 24.51 -2.52 14.78
N GLY A 574 25.50 -2.74 15.64
CA GLY A 574 25.32 -3.28 16.98
C GLY A 574 24.80 -2.28 18.02
N SER A 575 24.82 -0.98 17.74
CA SER A 575 24.46 0.06 18.70
C SER A 575 23.14 0.72 18.36
N PRO A 576 22.13 0.74 19.25
CA PRO A 576 20.92 1.52 19.06
C PRO A 576 21.21 3.00 18.91
N ARG A 577 20.50 3.69 17.99
CA ARG A 577 20.68 5.11 17.69
C ARG A 577 19.32 5.79 17.52
N PRO A 578 19.20 7.11 17.78
CA PRO A 578 18.01 7.87 17.42
C PRO A 578 17.71 7.80 15.91
N PRO A 579 16.45 7.89 15.48
CA PRO A 579 16.07 7.83 14.05
C PRO A 579 16.88 8.79 13.16
N ALA A 580 17.07 10.02 13.59
CA ALA A 580 17.86 11.02 12.85
C ALA A 580 19.33 10.61 12.62
N ALA A 581 19.93 9.87 13.57
CA ALA A 581 21.31 9.38 13.45
C ALA A 581 21.42 8.16 12.51
N TRP A 582 20.34 7.41 12.30
CA TRP A 582 20.31 6.31 11.32
C TRP A 582 20.33 6.80 9.87
N LEU A 583 19.83 7.99 9.58
CA LEU A 583 19.72 8.52 8.21
C LEU A 583 21.09 8.56 7.49
N PRO A 584 22.12 9.23 7.99
CA PRO A 584 23.44 9.25 7.35
C PRO A 584 24.08 7.87 7.26
N GLU A 585 23.93 7.03 8.28
CA GLU A 585 24.52 5.68 8.32
C GLU A 585 23.92 4.74 7.25
N LEU A 586 22.59 4.74 7.12
CA LEU A 586 21.91 3.89 6.13
C LEU A 586 22.14 4.41 4.70
N ARG A 587 22.28 5.71 4.50
CA ARG A 587 22.73 6.28 3.22
C ARG A 587 24.14 5.87 2.87
N ALA A 588 25.05 5.91 3.85
CA ALA A 588 26.41 5.43 3.68
C ALA A 588 26.43 3.93 3.35
N LEU A 589 25.60 3.11 4.02
CA LEU A 589 25.42 1.70 3.72
C LEU A 589 24.96 1.48 2.25
N LEU A 590 23.90 2.17 1.82
CA LEU A 590 23.41 2.04 0.43
C LEU A 590 24.51 2.37 -0.57
N THR A 591 25.23 3.48 -0.37
CA THR A 591 26.31 3.90 -1.27
C THR A 591 27.53 2.96 -1.23
N ALA A 592 27.85 2.40 -0.06
CA ALA A 592 28.98 1.48 0.10
C ALA A 592 28.71 0.11 -0.52
N MET A 593 27.46 -0.39 -0.48
CA MET A 593 27.11 -1.76 -0.80
C MET A 593 26.46 -1.93 -2.18
N PHE A 594 25.88 -0.87 -2.77
CA PHE A 594 25.13 -0.97 -4.02
C PHE A 594 25.56 0.08 -5.04
N SER A 595 25.51 -0.33 -6.31
CA SER A 595 25.55 0.54 -7.48
C SER A 595 24.52 0.03 -8.49
N ALA A 596 23.64 0.91 -8.96
CA ALA A 596 22.58 0.50 -9.86
C ALA A 596 23.14 -0.06 -11.18
N SER A 597 22.68 -1.22 -11.59
CA SER A 597 23.00 -1.87 -12.86
C SER A 597 22.07 -1.42 -13.99
N ASP A 598 20.85 -0.96 -13.65
CA ASP A 598 19.83 -0.52 -14.60
C ASP A 598 18.98 0.63 -14.05
N ASP A 599 18.06 1.16 -14.87
CA ASP A 599 17.19 2.29 -14.49
C ASP A 599 16.14 1.90 -13.43
N ARG A 600 15.78 0.62 -13.35
CA ARG A 600 14.87 0.13 -12.31
C ARG A 600 15.55 0.14 -10.95
N GLU A 601 16.79 -0.31 -10.85
CA GLU A 601 17.57 -0.25 -9.61
C GLU A 601 17.86 1.19 -9.18
N LYS A 602 18.11 2.13 -10.14
CA LYS A 602 18.21 3.55 -9.83
C LYS A 602 16.93 4.09 -9.19
N SER A 603 15.78 3.76 -9.78
CA SER A 603 14.48 4.19 -9.24
C SER A 603 14.22 3.58 -7.85
N LEU A 604 14.65 2.34 -7.63
CA LEU A 604 14.49 1.66 -6.36
C LEU A 604 15.40 2.24 -5.26
N LEU A 605 16.64 2.58 -5.59
CA LEU A 605 17.55 3.26 -4.64
C LEU A 605 17.03 4.65 -4.26
N ALA A 606 16.44 5.39 -5.22
CA ALA A 606 15.79 6.67 -4.94
C ALA A 606 14.57 6.48 -4.00
N LEU A 607 13.72 5.49 -4.27
CA LEU A 607 12.59 5.15 -3.42
C LEU A 607 13.01 4.77 -2.00
N LEU A 608 14.10 4.03 -1.85
CA LEU A 608 14.68 3.67 -0.55
C LEU A 608 15.12 4.92 0.23
N ASP A 609 15.76 5.87 -0.43
CA ASP A 609 16.18 7.12 0.21
C ASP A 609 14.98 8.00 0.60
N GLU A 610 13.99 8.12 -0.27
CA GLU A 610 12.74 8.84 0.03
C GLU A 610 11.99 8.23 1.22
N ALA A 611 11.84 6.90 1.25
CA ALA A 611 11.19 6.20 2.36
C ALA A 611 11.95 6.37 3.68
N LEU A 612 13.29 6.37 3.64
CA LEU A 612 14.14 6.60 4.80
C LEU A 612 13.97 8.02 5.35
N GLN A 613 14.00 9.03 4.48
CA GLN A 613 13.76 10.43 4.86
C GLN A 613 12.36 10.62 5.45
N ALA A 614 11.34 10.04 4.80
CA ALA A 614 9.96 10.12 5.26
C ALA A 614 9.78 9.49 6.65
N TRP A 615 10.44 8.35 6.90
CA TRP A 615 10.43 7.73 8.23
C TRP A 615 11.02 8.64 9.30
N VAL A 616 12.22 9.21 9.06
CA VAL A 616 12.88 10.11 10.00
C VAL A 616 12.03 11.35 10.26
N ALA A 617 11.54 12.01 9.21
CA ALA A 617 10.66 13.18 9.33
C ALA A 617 9.38 12.86 10.13
N THR A 618 8.84 11.66 9.98
CA THR A 618 7.67 11.19 10.73
C THR A 618 7.98 11.03 12.22
N CYS A 619 9.15 10.49 12.57
CA CYS A 619 9.64 10.40 13.95
C CYS A 619 9.84 11.79 14.57
N GLU A 620 10.44 12.71 13.83
CA GLU A 620 10.66 14.10 14.27
C GLU A 620 9.33 14.82 14.53
N ALA A 621 8.36 14.70 13.62
CA ALA A 621 7.03 15.28 13.77
C ALA A 621 6.28 14.76 15.02
N ALA A 622 6.53 13.50 15.40
CA ALA A 622 6.00 12.85 16.61
C ALA A 622 6.81 13.17 17.89
N GLY A 623 7.96 13.83 17.78
CA GLY A 623 8.89 14.06 18.88
C GLY A 623 9.53 12.76 19.40
N PHE A 624 9.68 11.74 18.55
CA PHE A 624 10.29 10.47 18.90
C PHE A 624 11.79 10.49 18.62
N ALA A 625 12.60 10.48 19.66
CA ALA A 625 14.06 10.52 19.58
C ALA A 625 14.74 9.41 20.42
N GLU A 626 13.98 8.40 20.86
CA GLU A 626 14.55 7.27 21.58
C GLU A 626 15.51 6.49 20.67
N PRO A 627 16.64 5.99 21.20
CA PRO A 627 17.52 5.09 20.47
C PRO A 627 16.81 3.80 20.11
N VAL A 628 16.88 3.40 18.85
CA VAL A 628 16.25 2.18 18.31
C VAL A 628 17.28 1.26 17.67
N GLY A 629 17.10 -0.05 17.81
CA GLY A 629 17.91 -1.07 17.18
C GLY A 629 17.63 -1.21 15.68
N LEU A 630 18.56 -1.85 14.97
CA LEU A 630 18.46 -2.07 13.51
C LEU A 630 17.23 -2.92 13.13
N ASP A 631 16.78 -3.82 14.00
CA ASP A 631 15.59 -4.64 13.82
C ASP A 631 14.32 -3.77 13.67
N LEU A 632 14.17 -2.76 14.52
CA LEU A 632 13.05 -1.81 14.44
C LEU A 632 13.17 -0.89 13.23
N VAL A 633 14.40 -0.43 12.92
CA VAL A 633 14.67 0.37 11.70
C VAL A 633 14.27 -0.40 10.45
N ARG A 634 14.66 -1.67 10.34
CA ARG A 634 14.28 -2.55 9.22
C ARG A 634 12.76 -2.58 9.03
N GLU A 635 12.02 -2.84 10.11
CA GLU A 635 10.56 -2.93 10.05
C GLU A 635 9.89 -1.58 9.71
N ALA A 636 10.43 -0.48 10.19
CA ALA A 636 9.88 0.84 9.95
C ALA A 636 10.19 1.35 8.53
N TRP A 637 11.45 1.26 8.11
CA TRP A 637 11.91 1.73 6.81
C TRP A 637 11.30 0.94 5.65
N LEU A 638 11.40 -0.40 5.71
CA LEU A 638 10.92 -1.24 4.61
C LEU A 638 9.38 -1.27 4.50
N ALA A 639 8.64 -0.97 5.58
CA ALA A 639 7.19 -0.77 5.48
C ALA A 639 6.84 0.42 4.59
N GLY A 640 7.59 1.54 4.69
CA GLY A 640 7.41 2.70 3.80
C GLY A 640 7.69 2.39 2.33
N VAL A 641 8.64 1.49 2.05
CA VAL A 641 8.91 1.02 0.67
C VAL A 641 7.75 0.18 0.12
N ASP A 642 7.20 -0.71 0.94
CA ASP A 642 6.04 -1.52 0.53
C ASP A 642 4.80 -0.65 0.26
N GLU A 643 4.55 0.37 1.07
CA GLU A 643 3.44 1.32 0.89
C GLU A 643 3.59 2.15 -0.39
N ALA A 644 4.79 2.63 -0.69
CA ALA A 644 5.05 3.44 -1.88
C ALA A 644 5.09 2.61 -3.19
N GLY A 645 5.48 1.34 -3.11
CA GLY A 645 5.54 0.40 -4.24
C GLY A 645 4.21 -0.27 -4.56
N GLY A 646 3.24 -0.22 -3.64
CA GLY A 646 1.94 -0.89 -3.77
C GLY A 646 1.06 -0.24 -4.83
N GLY A 647 0.51 -1.04 -5.75
CA GLY A 647 -0.63 -0.64 -6.59
C GLY A 647 -0.32 -0.11 -7.98
N ARG A 648 0.85 -0.36 -8.58
CA ARG A 648 1.03 -0.06 -10.01
C ARG A 648 0.35 -1.12 -10.86
N PHE A 649 -0.86 -0.81 -11.33
CA PHE A 649 -1.50 -1.53 -12.43
C PHE A 649 -0.61 -1.42 -13.68
N ARG A 650 -0.27 -2.55 -14.29
CA ARG A 650 0.32 -2.54 -15.62
C ARG A 650 -0.81 -2.49 -16.64
N ALA A 651 -0.99 -1.34 -17.27
CA ALA A 651 -1.87 -1.21 -18.42
C ALA A 651 -1.47 -2.23 -19.51
N GLY A 652 -2.46 -2.95 -20.05
CA GLY A 652 -2.28 -3.78 -21.23
C GLY A 652 -2.08 -5.29 -21.03
N GLY A 653 -2.16 -5.81 -19.79
CA GLY A 653 -2.02 -7.24 -19.49
C GLY A 653 -3.04 -7.77 -18.50
N VAL A 654 -3.11 -9.11 -18.37
CA VAL A 654 -3.90 -9.77 -17.32
C VAL A 654 -3.43 -9.31 -15.95
N THR A 655 -4.36 -8.82 -15.13
CA THR A 655 -4.05 -8.31 -13.79
C THR A 655 -4.40 -9.34 -12.73
N PHE A 656 -3.40 -9.77 -11.96
CA PHE A 656 -3.59 -10.62 -10.78
C PHE A 656 -3.55 -9.76 -9.51
N CYS A 657 -4.51 -9.96 -8.61
CA CYS A 657 -4.64 -9.15 -7.39
C CYS A 657 -5.30 -9.92 -6.25
N THR A 658 -5.28 -9.36 -5.04
CA THR A 658 -6.11 -9.86 -3.94
C THR A 658 -7.56 -9.41 -4.07
N LEU A 659 -8.48 -10.16 -3.46
CA LEU A 659 -9.94 -9.88 -3.51
C LEU A 659 -10.35 -8.51 -2.92
N LEU A 660 -9.57 -7.95 -1.98
CA LEU A 660 -9.97 -6.76 -1.22
C LEU A 660 -9.68 -5.41 -1.89
N PRO A 661 -8.54 -5.16 -2.56
CA PRO A 661 -8.19 -3.84 -3.07
C PRO A 661 -8.94 -3.38 -4.32
N LEU A 662 -9.56 -4.28 -5.06
CA LEU A 662 -10.16 -4.00 -6.37
C LEU A 662 -11.68 -3.83 -6.35
N ARG A 663 -12.24 -3.39 -5.24
CA ARG A 663 -13.68 -3.08 -5.22
C ARG A 663 -13.98 -1.98 -6.23
N ALA A 664 -14.98 -2.24 -7.08
CA ALA A 664 -15.51 -1.29 -8.08
C ALA A 664 -14.53 -0.91 -9.22
N ILE A 665 -13.52 -1.69 -9.52
CA ILE A 665 -12.78 -1.58 -10.77
C ILE A 665 -13.47 -2.49 -11.79
N PRO A 666 -13.80 -1.96 -12.99
CA PRO A 666 -14.46 -2.74 -14.05
C PRO A 666 -13.53 -3.82 -14.59
#